data_aafaaa1c0f12d5bcf2db793c89bae3e4
#
_entry.id   aafaaa1c0f12d5bcf2db793c89bae3e4
#
_cell.length_a   1.000
_cell.length_b   1.000
_cell.length_c   1.000
_cell.angle_alpha   90.00
_cell.angle_beta   90.00
_cell.angle_gamma   90.00
#
_symmetry.space_group_name_H-M   'P 1'
#
loop_
_entity.id
_entity.type
_entity.pdbx_description
1 polymer ?
#
loop_
_entity_poly.entity_id
_entity_poly.type
_entity_poly.pdbx_seq_one_letter_code
_entity_poly.pdbx_strand_id
1 'polypeptide(L)'
;MTTPSPPPAFRGRVEAHALVLFAALLGEAEARARVLELWLPGTTVYALPDGGDWLVLFGEPRSLRAEHALGLPVATAAAGGRIDLPRAGRTRTYDLRSLPVLDPADWLGLDGFARHALAPLEPPEPAPAAVVAPQRTAGPDLRAVAGVGEASARTARQLQETGSRGGTVAGRAPAAPVRDGLLVRLVRGTPAEALVRSRHERYLHRLTRQFESRRWDEALRDAVALGVGAGGGRTTLRLPGQRGGPLLPTAVRTPGGAVIPYGASVQQQLRMLYREAVTALEKEGRIEEAAFVLADLIDDAAEAVALLERHDRLRIAVELAEGRGLDAALVVRLWWRAGERARALDVARLRGAWAAAVDRLGQLDGDAARQLRAEWSAERYAAGDLLGAIEAAWPEPELRPGAVSLARRGLDGDAPNRAALLCYALSRQPDPAHLDEARTLLATPHPDEADWRAQRVLVRTLRDIVPEVPAVDRELSTSALRALLRGAPHETDPAERQRIVKALRRRADPLYVADLVPAPPPADRATLHLSAEREPGQLPLVDAVALSPGLLLTAHGDLGVRLLGRDGQVRARWDVPAHRLVVADHGGTALLVARRGEVNDIRRLDLATRRVRPWTTLRAKEVASSYDGSVLTVVDEDGIAFVATDADRPRALWRELERDQDVESIARGPGHLAAIVRTPGGFNLPDSREVWRWDLPEIVLRARDPVPPDGPPMALLSDGTALHVESEDGIGAELRLHAYGTRPTGSTPYAVPADTTGLLQDGSTLATVVADESRSSVRFAERPGGRTWACVTFPEGASPRLRVHAGLATLHDGQGRIVVLDLTHRSPALNLRTALR
;
A
#
# COMPACT_ATOMS: atom_id res chain seq x y z
N MET A 1 -57.03 -11.45 14.94
CA MET A 1 -56.70 -10.57 13.83
C MET A 1 -55.32 -10.99 13.36
N THR A 2 -55.23 -11.77 12.27
CA THR A 2 -53.99 -12.17 11.66
C THR A 2 -53.37 -10.97 10.94
N THR A 3 -52.21 -10.56 11.38
CA THR A 3 -51.39 -9.55 10.70
C THR A 3 -51.17 -10.03 9.26
N PRO A 4 -51.42 -9.21 8.24
CA PRO A 4 -51.19 -9.61 6.86
C PRO A 4 -49.67 -9.86 6.69
N SER A 5 -49.32 -11.03 6.10
CA SER A 5 -47.95 -11.35 5.71
C SER A 5 -47.36 -10.21 4.88
N PRO A 6 -46.14 -9.77 5.19
CA PRO A 6 -45.50 -8.73 4.39
C PRO A 6 -45.39 -9.17 2.93
N PRO A 7 -45.53 -8.24 1.97
CA PRO A 7 -45.39 -8.55 0.54
C PRO A 7 -43.97 -9.07 0.23
N PRO A 8 -43.80 -9.95 -0.76
CA PRO A 8 -42.49 -10.44 -1.16
C PRO A 8 -41.56 -9.28 -1.54
N ALA A 9 -40.37 -9.25 -0.96
CA ALA A 9 -39.40 -8.24 -1.27
C ALA A 9 -38.60 -8.67 -2.51
N PHE A 10 -38.71 -7.92 -3.59
CA PHE A 10 -37.96 -8.16 -4.83
C PHE A 10 -36.70 -7.30 -4.95
N ARG A 11 -36.50 -6.34 -4.05
CA ARG A 11 -35.35 -5.42 -4.02
C ARG A 11 -34.99 -5.05 -2.58
N GLY A 12 -33.73 -4.77 -2.38
CA GLY A 12 -33.21 -4.32 -1.08
C GLY A 12 -32.80 -5.45 -0.15
N ARG A 13 -32.41 -5.12 1.07
CA ARG A 13 -31.95 -6.04 2.09
C ARG A 13 -33.12 -6.66 2.84
N VAL A 14 -33.15 -7.97 2.89
CA VAL A 14 -34.20 -8.75 3.52
C VAL A 14 -33.59 -9.75 4.50
N GLU A 15 -34.13 -9.85 5.70
CA GLU A 15 -33.88 -10.99 6.58
C GLU A 15 -34.76 -12.16 6.15
N ALA A 16 -34.16 -13.13 5.47
CA ALA A 16 -34.84 -14.28 4.93
C ALA A 16 -34.74 -15.47 5.89
N HIS A 17 -35.86 -16.03 6.25
CA HIS A 17 -35.94 -17.30 6.96
C HIS A 17 -35.93 -18.49 6.03
N ALA A 18 -36.34 -18.28 4.79
CA ALA A 18 -36.38 -19.32 3.74
C ALA A 18 -36.18 -18.69 2.35
N LEU A 19 -35.90 -19.54 1.34
CA LEU A 19 -35.96 -19.20 -0.08
C LEU A 19 -36.89 -20.14 -0.81
N VAL A 20 -37.71 -19.62 -1.73
CA VAL A 20 -38.45 -20.46 -2.67
C VAL A 20 -37.68 -20.55 -3.97
N LEU A 21 -37.30 -21.75 -4.37
CA LEU A 21 -36.68 -22.03 -5.67
C LEU A 21 -37.75 -22.51 -6.64
N PHE A 22 -37.84 -21.84 -7.78
CA PHE A 22 -38.74 -22.25 -8.86
C PHE A 22 -38.13 -23.36 -9.68
N ALA A 23 -38.03 -24.56 -9.10
CA ALA A 23 -37.32 -25.69 -9.68
C ALA A 23 -37.91 -26.14 -11.02
N ALA A 24 -39.22 -25.98 -11.23
CA ALA A 24 -39.88 -26.24 -12.50
C ALA A 24 -39.41 -25.29 -13.63
N LEU A 25 -38.99 -24.07 -13.30
CA LEU A 25 -38.46 -23.10 -14.26
C LEU A 25 -36.97 -23.23 -14.46
N LEU A 26 -36.22 -23.52 -13.39
CA LEU A 26 -34.79 -23.64 -13.41
C LEU A 26 -34.26 -24.92 -14.03
N GLY A 27 -35.08 -25.99 -13.97
CA GLY A 27 -34.65 -27.35 -14.19
C GLY A 27 -34.02 -27.96 -12.92
N GLU A 28 -34.13 -29.26 -12.78
CA GLU A 28 -33.71 -29.97 -11.55
C GLU A 28 -32.22 -29.85 -11.25
N ALA A 29 -31.36 -29.89 -12.27
CA ALA A 29 -29.92 -29.80 -12.13
C ALA A 29 -29.47 -28.41 -11.57
N GLU A 30 -30.03 -27.35 -12.10
CA GLU A 30 -29.75 -25.99 -11.64
C GLU A 30 -30.33 -25.73 -10.24
N ALA A 31 -31.52 -26.22 -9.97
CA ALA A 31 -32.12 -26.10 -8.63
C ALA A 31 -31.31 -26.85 -7.57
N ARG A 32 -30.77 -28.03 -7.88
CA ARG A 32 -29.86 -28.80 -7.00
C ARG A 32 -28.57 -28.01 -6.76
N ALA A 33 -27.94 -27.43 -7.80
CA ALA A 33 -26.73 -26.65 -7.67
C ALA A 33 -26.94 -25.45 -6.73
N ARG A 34 -28.04 -24.72 -6.86
CA ARG A 34 -28.40 -23.60 -5.98
C ARG A 34 -28.67 -24.03 -4.54
N VAL A 35 -29.31 -25.18 -4.33
CA VAL A 35 -29.49 -25.71 -2.97
C VAL A 35 -28.14 -26.03 -2.33
N LEU A 36 -27.24 -26.70 -3.07
CA LEU A 36 -25.92 -27.05 -2.55
C LEU A 36 -25.09 -25.79 -2.21
N GLU A 37 -25.23 -24.73 -2.99
CA GLU A 37 -24.58 -23.43 -2.71
C GLU A 37 -25.12 -22.78 -1.41
N LEU A 38 -26.39 -22.99 -1.12
CA LEU A 38 -27.05 -22.44 0.07
C LEU A 38 -26.97 -23.32 1.30
N TRP A 39 -26.54 -24.58 1.13
CA TRP A 39 -26.63 -25.60 2.16
C TRP A 39 -25.60 -25.40 3.26
N LEU A 40 -26.13 -25.20 4.47
CA LEU A 40 -25.34 -25.07 5.70
C LEU A 40 -26.01 -25.94 6.78
N PRO A 41 -25.30 -26.28 7.87
CA PRO A 41 -25.89 -26.95 9.01
C PRO A 41 -27.19 -26.29 9.46
N GLY A 42 -28.26 -27.09 9.63
CA GLY A 42 -29.59 -26.59 10.00
C GLY A 42 -30.47 -26.16 8.81
N THR A 43 -29.98 -26.20 7.56
CA THR A 43 -30.79 -25.93 6.38
C THR A 43 -31.59 -27.20 6.01
N THR A 44 -32.90 -27.07 5.80
CA THR A 44 -33.79 -28.18 5.36
C THR A 44 -34.46 -27.79 4.05
N VAL A 45 -34.56 -28.74 3.13
CA VAL A 45 -35.19 -28.55 1.81
C VAL A 45 -36.47 -29.33 1.72
N TYR A 46 -37.55 -28.69 1.31
CA TYR A 46 -38.87 -29.30 1.13
C TYR A 46 -39.32 -29.19 -0.31
N ALA A 47 -39.90 -30.26 -0.84
CA ALA A 47 -40.64 -30.21 -2.10
C ALA A 47 -42.05 -29.66 -1.88
N LEU A 48 -42.41 -28.60 -2.62
CA LEU A 48 -43.74 -28.00 -2.54
C LEU A 48 -44.69 -28.73 -3.49
N PRO A 49 -45.91 -29.02 -3.06
CA PRO A 49 -46.89 -29.77 -3.85
C PRO A 49 -47.37 -29.03 -5.09
N ASP A 50 -47.25 -27.72 -5.08
CA ASP A 50 -47.75 -26.83 -6.14
C ASP A 50 -46.66 -26.55 -7.18
N GLY A 51 -46.61 -27.32 -8.26
CA GLY A 51 -45.78 -27.04 -9.40
C GLY A 51 -44.32 -27.47 -9.33
N GLY A 52 -43.90 -28.32 -8.36
CA GLY A 52 -42.55 -28.88 -8.30
C GLY A 52 -41.45 -27.91 -7.84
N ASP A 53 -41.85 -26.81 -7.18
CA ASP A 53 -40.90 -25.86 -6.58
C ASP A 53 -40.38 -26.35 -5.23
N TRP A 54 -39.25 -25.82 -4.81
CA TRP A 54 -38.59 -26.20 -3.57
C TRP A 54 -38.53 -25.05 -2.59
N LEU A 55 -38.68 -25.38 -1.30
CA LEU A 55 -38.52 -24.46 -0.19
C LEU A 55 -37.23 -24.79 0.55
N VAL A 56 -36.29 -23.88 0.56
CA VAL A 56 -35.05 -23.99 1.34
C VAL A 56 -35.24 -23.20 2.62
N LEU A 57 -35.43 -23.90 3.73
CA LEU A 57 -35.61 -23.33 5.07
C LEU A 57 -34.26 -23.23 5.76
N PHE A 58 -33.88 -22.04 6.22
CA PHE A 58 -32.62 -21.82 6.93
C PHE A 58 -32.78 -22.14 8.44
N GLY A 59 -31.73 -22.66 9.06
CA GLY A 59 -31.70 -22.88 10.50
C GLY A 59 -31.69 -21.54 11.30
N GLU A 60 -31.05 -20.53 10.73
CA GLU A 60 -31.03 -19.16 11.24
C GLU A 60 -31.38 -18.16 10.12
N PRO A 61 -32.03 -17.03 10.43
CA PRO A 61 -32.36 -16.02 9.42
C PRO A 61 -31.07 -15.47 8.74
N ARG A 62 -31.13 -15.26 7.42
CA ARG A 62 -30.01 -14.72 6.65
C ARG A 62 -30.36 -13.36 6.08
N SER A 63 -29.43 -12.41 6.25
CA SER A 63 -29.54 -11.10 5.62
C SER A 63 -29.08 -11.22 4.16
N LEU A 64 -30.04 -11.14 3.23
CA LEU A 64 -29.83 -11.28 1.79
C LEU A 64 -30.24 -9.97 1.07
N ARG A 65 -29.62 -9.71 -0.09
CA ARG A 65 -30.17 -8.76 -1.05
C ARG A 65 -31.14 -9.52 -1.96
N ALA A 66 -32.39 -9.10 -1.99
CA ALA A 66 -33.46 -9.79 -2.71
C ALA A 66 -33.16 -9.90 -4.21
N GLU A 67 -32.53 -8.90 -4.82
CA GLU A 67 -32.15 -8.87 -6.23
C GLU A 67 -31.02 -9.85 -6.60
N HIS A 68 -30.26 -10.31 -5.62
CA HIS A 68 -29.15 -11.26 -5.82
C HIS A 68 -29.37 -12.60 -5.17
N ALA A 69 -30.57 -12.81 -4.60
CA ALA A 69 -30.88 -14.08 -3.97
C ALA A 69 -31.08 -15.17 -5.04
N LEU A 70 -30.58 -16.38 -4.76
CA LEU A 70 -30.70 -17.54 -5.65
C LEU A 70 -32.15 -18.05 -5.84
N GLY A 71 -33.08 -17.47 -5.08
CA GLY A 71 -34.52 -17.76 -5.11
C GLY A 71 -35.32 -16.59 -4.51
N LEU A 72 -36.64 -16.74 -4.41
CA LEU A 72 -37.51 -15.75 -3.80
C LEU A 72 -37.35 -15.74 -2.27
N PRO A 73 -36.85 -14.65 -1.64
CA PRO A 73 -36.68 -14.59 -0.20
C PRO A 73 -38.02 -14.55 0.54
N VAL A 74 -38.10 -15.29 1.63
CA VAL A 74 -39.25 -15.35 2.52
C VAL A 74 -38.83 -14.81 3.88
N ALA A 75 -39.38 -13.64 4.24
CA ALA A 75 -39.08 -12.97 5.51
C ALA A 75 -39.90 -13.54 6.70
N THR A 76 -40.89 -14.31 6.43
CA THR A 76 -41.74 -14.90 7.45
C THR A 76 -41.11 -16.13 8.07
N ALA A 77 -40.96 -16.14 9.39
CA ALA A 77 -40.46 -17.31 10.11
C ALA A 77 -41.50 -18.45 10.12
N ALA A 78 -41.02 -19.67 10.09
CA ALA A 78 -41.88 -20.83 10.34
C ALA A 78 -42.36 -20.83 11.81
N ALA A 79 -43.64 -20.87 12.02
CA ALA A 79 -44.25 -20.91 13.36
C ALA A 79 -45.09 -22.17 13.55
N GLY A 80 -44.82 -22.94 14.62
CA GLY A 80 -45.57 -24.17 14.92
C GLY A 80 -45.49 -25.25 13.86
N GLY A 81 -44.43 -25.26 13.03
CA GLY A 81 -44.26 -26.20 11.91
C GLY A 81 -45.03 -25.81 10.64
N ARG A 82 -45.48 -24.54 10.57
CA ARG A 82 -46.16 -23.99 9.39
C ARG A 82 -45.42 -22.77 8.86
N ILE A 83 -45.47 -22.56 7.57
CA ILE A 83 -44.87 -21.39 6.91
C ILE A 83 -45.84 -20.79 5.89
N ASP A 84 -45.91 -19.47 5.86
CA ASP A 84 -46.74 -18.75 4.93
C ASP A 84 -45.90 -18.29 3.73
N LEU A 85 -46.26 -18.75 2.52
CA LEU A 85 -45.54 -18.41 1.31
C LEU A 85 -46.42 -17.58 0.35
N PRO A 86 -45.89 -16.55 -0.29
CA PRO A 86 -46.57 -15.81 -1.35
C PRO A 86 -46.62 -16.67 -2.61
N ARG A 87 -47.81 -16.97 -3.12
CA ARG A 87 -48.01 -17.76 -4.35
C ARG A 87 -49.07 -17.10 -5.21
N ALA A 88 -48.75 -16.73 -6.45
CA ALA A 88 -49.67 -16.16 -7.42
C ALA A 88 -50.57 -15.04 -6.84
N GLY A 89 -49.96 -14.12 -6.09
CA GLY A 89 -50.69 -12.99 -5.47
C GLY A 89 -51.51 -13.31 -4.25
N ARG A 90 -51.44 -14.55 -3.73
CA ARG A 90 -52.10 -15.00 -2.49
C ARG A 90 -51.09 -15.61 -1.51
N THR A 91 -51.35 -15.49 -0.23
CA THR A 91 -50.56 -16.22 0.81
C THR A 91 -51.13 -17.61 0.97
N ARG A 92 -50.29 -18.63 0.86
CA ARG A 92 -50.63 -20.01 1.17
C ARG A 92 -49.84 -20.51 2.36
N THR A 93 -50.51 -21.15 3.28
CA THR A 93 -49.91 -21.81 4.45
C THR A 93 -49.60 -23.26 4.16
N TYR A 94 -48.34 -23.65 4.38
CA TYR A 94 -47.88 -25.02 4.23
C TYR A 94 -47.53 -25.61 5.62
N ASP A 95 -47.92 -26.83 5.86
CA ASP A 95 -47.51 -27.59 7.04
C ASP A 95 -46.23 -28.38 6.70
N LEU A 96 -45.09 -27.90 7.25
CA LEU A 96 -43.79 -28.49 6.98
C LEU A 96 -43.67 -29.98 7.32
N ARG A 97 -44.49 -30.44 8.27
CA ARG A 97 -44.50 -31.87 8.68
C ARG A 97 -45.09 -32.79 7.62
N SER A 98 -45.90 -32.23 6.74
CA SER A 98 -46.54 -32.98 5.66
C SER A 98 -45.81 -32.88 4.33
N LEU A 99 -44.77 -32.05 4.22
CA LEU A 99 -44.02 -31.86 3.00
C LEU A 99 -42.90 -32.91 2.87
N PRO A 100 -42.65 -33.43 1.66
CA PRO A 100 -41.49 -34.27 1.39
C PRO A 100 -40.20 -33.51 1.64
N VAL A 101 -39.31 -34.07 2.42
CA VAL A 101 -37.95 -33.52 2.65
C VAL A 101 -37.04 -34.07 1.55
N LEU A 102 -36.29 -33.20 0.94
CA LEU A 102 -35.24 -33.53 -0.01
C LEU A 102 -33.89 -33.48 0.74
N ASP A 103 -33.14 -34.56 0.75
CA ASP A 103 -31.83 -34.58 1.38
C ASP A 103 -30.76 -34.23 0.31
N PRO A 104 -30.11 -33.06 0.42
CA PRO A 104 -29.03 -32.69 -0.51
C PRO A 104 -27.87 -33.70 -0.50
N ALA A 105 -27.67 -34.45 0.56
CA ALA A 105 -26.64 -35.48 0.63
C ALA A 105 -26.85 -36.61 -0.41
N ASP A 106 -28.11 -36.90 -0.77
CA ASP A 106 -28.44 -37.90 -1.80
C ASP A 106 -28.01 -37.49 -3.22
N TRP A 107 -27.74 -36.18 -3.42
CA TRP A 107 -27.29 -35.62 -4.72
C TRP A 107 -25.79 -35.63 -4.86
N LEU A 108 -25.05 -35.84 -3.78
CA LEU A 108 -23.61 -35.93 -3.77
C LEU A 108 -23.21 -37.38 -3.97
N GLY A 109 -22.46 -37.72 -4.99
CA GLY A 109 -21.94 -39.08 -5.23
C GLY A 109 -20.92 -39.47 -4.16
N LEU A 110 -21.40 -39.72 -2.94
CA LEU A 110 -20.58 -40.02 -1.75
C LEU A 110 -20.19 -41.51 -1.65
N ASP A 111 -20.54 -42.36 -2.62
CA ASP A 111 -20.29 -43.80 -2.59
C ASP A 111 -18.79 -44.18 -2.52
N GLY A 112 -17.90 -43.27 -2.91
CA GLY A 112 -16.44 -43.43 -2.80
C GLY A 112 -15.81 -42.87 -1.52
N PHE A 113 -16.60 -42.28 -0.63
CA PHE A 113 -16.10 -41.65 0.59
C PHE A 113 -16.44 -42.43 1.84
N ALA A 114 -15.47 -42.69 2.70
CA ALA A 114 -15.70 -43.29 4.00
C ALA A 114 -16.52 -42.33 4.88
N ARG A 115 -17.69 -42.71 5.31
CA ARG A 115 -18.48 -41.92 6.29
C ARG A 115 -17.85 -42.12 7.66
N HIS A 116 -17.21 -41.08 8.19
CA HIS A 116 -16.80 -41.02 9.59
C HIS A 116 -17.88 -40.27 10.38
N ALA A 117 -18.52 -40.96 11.32
CA ALA A 117 -19.32 -40.28 12.33
C ALA A 117 -18.37 -39.40 13.13
N LEU A 118 -18.54 -38.09 13.03
CA LEU A 118 -17.88 -37.18 13.96
C LEU A 118 -18.46 -37.51 15.34
N ALA A 119 -17.61 -38.07 16.24
CA ALA A 119 -17.96 -38.09 17.65
C ALA A 119 -18.31 -36.65 18.03
N PRO A 120 -19.39 -36.44 18.83
CA PRO A 120 -19.66 -35.11 19.36
C PRO A 120 -18.34 -34.62 19.97
N LEU A 121 -17.81 -33.52 19.45
CA LEU A 121 -16.69 -32.83 20.08
C LEU A 121 -17.14 -32.59 21.52
N GLU A 122 -16.57 -33.31 22.49
CA GLU A 122 -16.63 -32.84 23.85
C GLU A 122 -16.24 -31.37 23.81
N PRO A 123 -17.08 -30.45 24.31
CA PRO A 123 -16.68 -29.05 24.36
C PRO A 123 -15.30 -29.04 25.01
N PRO A 124 -14.27 -28.43 24.36
CA PRO A 124 -12.93 -28.44 24.92
C PRO A 124 -13.11 -28.01 26.36
N GLU A 125 -12.52 -28.77 27.31
CA GLU A 125 -12.46 -28.34 28.70
C GLU A 125 -12.21 -26.83 28.69
N PRO A 126 -13.02 -26.02 29.41
CA PRO A 126 -12.90 -24.56 29.35
C PRO A 126 -11.43 -24.26 29.53
N ALA A 127 -10.79 -23.83 28.45
CA ALA A 127 -9.36 -23.63 28.39
C ALA A 127 -8.99 -22.86 29.66
N PRO A 128 -8.03 -23.33 30.49
CA PRO A 128 -7.70 -22.73 31.76
C PRO A 128 -7.66 -21.22 31.56
N ALA A 129 -8.58 -20.54 32.19
CA ALA A 129 -9.09 -19.16 32.02
C ALA A 129 -8.37 -18.45 30.88
N ALA A 130 -8.94 -18.49 29.71
CA ALA A 130 -8.32 -18.17 28.41
C ALA A 130 -7.05 -17.36 28.68
N VAL A 131 -5.89 -17.87 28.30
CA VAL A 131 -4.76 -16.99 28.00
C VAL A 131 -5.44 -15.99 27.10
N VAL A 132 -5.85 -14.86 27.69
CA VAL A 132 -6.44 -13.73 27.01
C VAL A 132 -5.43 -13.50 25.91
N ALA A 133 -5.79 -13.89 24.68
CA ALA A 133 -4.94 -13.67 23.55
C ALA A 133 -4.50 -12.24 23.76
N PRO A 134 -3.21 -11.95 23.96
CA PRO A 134 -2.82 -10.72 24.56
C PRO A 134 -3.61 -9.67 23.79
N GLN A 135 -4.62 -9.11 24.47
CA GLN A 135 -5.15 -7.86 23.96
C GLN A 135 -3.86 -7.18 23.58
N ARG A 136 -3.74 -6.48 22.42
CA ARG A 136 -2.72 -5.48 22.30
C ARG A 136 -2.88 -4.61 23.56
N THR A 137 -2.58 -5.23 24.68
CA THR A 137 -2.36 -4.59 25.95
C THR A 137 -1.19 -3.77 25.59
N ALA A 138 -1.50 -2.50 25.46
CA ALA A 138 -0.63 -1.44 25.08
C ALA A 138 0.80 -1.89 25.33
N GLY A 139 1.57 -2.08 24.25
CA GLY A 139 3.01 -2.24 24.41
C GLY A 139 3.43 -1.14 25.35
N PRO A 140 4.56 -1.22 26.01
CA PRO A 140 4.99 -0.17 26.91
C PRO A 140 4.70 1.14 26.20
N ASP A 141 3.86 1.99 26.81
CA ASP A 141 3.45 3.22 26.13
C ASP A 141 4.67 4.12 26.04
N LEU A 142 5.36 4.01 24.91
CA LEU A 142 6.57 4.78 24.64
C LEU A 142 6.30 6.28 24.66
N ARG A 143 5.02 6.68 24.49
CA ARG A 143 4.57 8.07 24.65
C ARG A 143 4.64 8.52 26.11
N ALA A 144 4.29 7.62 27.03
CA ALA A 144 4.40 7.91 28.46
C ALA A 144 5.86 8.12 28.87
N VAL A 145 6.80 7.30 28.31
CA VAL A 145 8.25 7.45 28.55
C VAL A 145 8.77 8.77 27.97
N ALA A 146 8.23 9.20 26.83
CA ALA A 146 8.63 10.45 26.16
C ALA A 146 7.91 11.69 26.72
N GLY A 147 7.06 11.56 27.74
CA GLY A 147 6.34 12.68 28.33
C GLY A 147 5.22 13.25 27.44
N VAL A 148 4.73 12.46 26.46
CA VAL A 148 3.60 12.88 25.61
C VAL A 148 2.31 12.65 26.37
N GLY A 149 1.81 13.67 27.03
CA GLY A 149 0.59 13.60 27.84
C GLY A 149 -0.70 13.64 27.00
N GLU A 150 -1.84 13.46 27.68
CA GLU A 150 -3.23 13.33 27.19
C GLU A 150 -3.74 14.43 26.22
N ALA A 151 -2.94 15.45 25.90
CA ALA A 151 -3.31 16.52 25.00
C ALA A 151 -3.62 16.04 23.56
N SER A 152 -2.93 15.00 23.09
CA SER A 152 -3.10 14.46 21.71
C SER A 152 -4.47 13.83 21.46
N ALA A 153 -5.10 13.25 22.50
CA ALA A 153 -6.40 12.59 22.34
C ALA A 153 -7.59 13.58 22.21
N ARG A 154 -7.46 14.80 22.73
CA ARG A 154 -8.50 15.83 22.60
C ARG A 154 -8.47 16.50 21.24
N THR A 155 -7.28 16.71 20.68
CA THR A 155 -7.09 17.36 19.37
C THR A 155 -7.56 16.46 18.22
N ALA A 156 -7.38 15.13 18.36
CA ALA A 156 -7.86 14.17 17.37
C ALA A 156 -9.41 14.17 17.23
N ARG A 157 -10.15 14.45 18.31
CA ARG A 157 -11.62 14.59 18.25
C ARG A 157 -12.10 15.87 17.57
N GLN A 158 -11.37 16.97 17.71
CA GLN A 158 -11.72 18.25 17.07
C GLN A 158 -11.48 18.24 15.57
N LEU A 159 -10.50 17.47 15.06
CA LEU A 159 -10.20 17.36 13.64
C LEU A 159 -11.19 16.50 12.86
N GLN A 160 -11.95 15.62 13.53
CA GLN A 160 -13.04 14.87 12.89
C GLN A 160 -14.20 15.76 12.42
N GLU A 161 -14.38 16.93 13.03
CA GLU A 161 -15.46 17.85 12.71
C GLU A 161 -15.10 18.88 11.60
N THR A 162 -13.82 19.10 11.33
CA THR A 162 -13.35 20.08 10.35
C THR A 162 -12.74 19.52 9.06
N GLY A 163 -12.71 18.19 8.91
CA GLY A 163 -11.95 17.46 7.88
C GLY A 163 -12.58 17.36 6.49
N SER A 164 -13.43 18.29 6.04
CA SER A 164 -14.05 18.21 4.71
C SER A 164 -13.54 19.23 3.68
N ARG A 165 -12.31 19.72 3.82
CA ARG A 165 -11.66 20.51 2.76
C ARG A 165 -10.25 19.99 2.51
N GLY A 166 -10.17 18.93 1.71
CA GLY A 166 -8.93 18.43 1.16
C GLY A 166 -8.31 19.45 0.21
N GLY A 167 -7.22 20.05 0.63
CA GLY A 167 -6.36 20.81 -0.28
C GLY A 167 -5.56 19.82 -1.11
N THR A 168 -5.73 19.85 -2.43
CA THR A 168 -4.89 19.12 -3.38
C THR A 168 -3.45 19.59 -3.25
N VAL A 169 -2.57 18.71 -2.81
CA VAL A 169 -1.13 18.96 -2.85
C VAL A 169 -0.65 18.67 -4.27
N ALA A 170 -0.57 19.71 -5.08
CA ALA A 170 0.00 19.61 -6.40
C ALA A 170 1.49 19.26 -6.31
N GLY A 171 1.86 18.04 -6.66
CA GLY A 171 3.23 17.68 -6.98
C GLY A 171 3.74 18.60 -8.10
N ARG A 172 4.99 19.01 -8.01
CA ARG A 172 5.64 19.91 -8.99
C ARG A 172 5.77 19.20 -10.33
N ALA A 173 4.77 19.36 -11.20
CA ALA A 173 4.88 18.95 -12.60
C ALA A 173 5.99 19.78 -13.29
N PRO A 174 6.74 19.19 -14.24
CA PRO A 174 7.67 19.97 -15.05
C PRO A 174 6.92 21.09 -15.76
N ALA A 175 7.49 22.30 -15.72
CA ALA A 175 6.86 23.50 -16.24
C ALA A 175 6.49 23.32 -17.73
N ALA A 176 5.19 23.35 -18.03
CA ALA A 176 4.71 23.38 -19.40
C ALA A 176 5.18 24.69 -20.09
N PRO A 177 5.54 24.66 -21.37
CA PRO A 177 6.00 25.85 -22.07
C PRO A 177 4.90 26.92 -22.07
N VAL A 178 5.28 28.14 -21.71
CA VAL A 178 4.39 29.31 -21.74
C VAL A 178 3.86 29.51 -23.15
N ARG A 179 2.57 29.35 -23.36
CA ARG A 179 1.90 29.56 -24.67
C ARG A 179 1.51 31.02 -24.84
N ASP A 180 1.99 31.67 -25.88
CA ASP A 180 1.59 33.00 -26.26
C ASP A 180 0.08 33.03 -26.62
N GLY A 181 -0.69 33.85 -25.93
CA GLY A 181 -2.11 34.05 -26.21
C GLY A 181 -2.32 34.60 -27.62
N LEU A 182 -3.43 34.22 -28.27
CA LEU A 182 -3.77 34.66 -29.62
C LEU A 182 -3.66 36.17 -29.81
N LEU A 183 -4.06 36.99 -28.83
CA LEU A 183 -3.94 38.47 -28.86
C LEU A 183 -2.48 38.94 -28.79
N VAL A 184 -1.57 38.23 -28.13
CA VAL A 184 -0.14 38.59 -28.11
C VAL A 184 0.48 38.38 -29.47
N ARG A 185 0.08 37.30 -30.18
CA ARG A 185 0.54 37.04 -31.55
C ARG A 185 0.01 38.05 -32.57
N LEU A 186 -1.20 38.58 -32.38
CA LEU A 186 -1.82 39.59 -33.26
C LEU A 186 -1.22 41.01 -33.06
N VAL A 187 -0.76 41.34 -31.88
CA VAL A 187 -0.21 42.67 -31.56
C VAL A 187 1.27 42.80 -31.84
N ARG A 188 2.01 41.69 -31.92
CA ARG A 188 3.44 41.68 -32.25
C ARG A 188 3.68 42.22 -33.66
N GLY A 189 4.44 43.33 -33.76
CA GLY A 189 4.76 44.00 -35.03
C GLY A 189 3.73 45.04 -35.49
N THR A 190 2.74 45.39 -34.67
CA THR A 190 1.77 46.46 -35.01
C THR A 190 2.07 47.74 -34.19
N PRO A 191 1.59 48.94 -34.64
CA PRO A 191 1.69 50.19 -33.86
C PRO A 191 1.12 50.14 -32.44
N ALA A 192 0.18 49.20 -32.22
CA ALA A 192 -0.39 48.95 -30.90
C ALA A 192 0.64 48.42 -29.88
N GLU A 193 1.72 47.77 -30.35
CA GLU A 193 2.81 47.29 -29.50
C GLU A 193 3.53 48.46 -28.81
N ALA A 194 3.74 49.55 -29.48
CA ALA A 194 4.37 50.78 -28.93
C ALA A 194 3.51 51.41 -27.84
N LEU A 195 2.19 51.43 -28.01
CA LEU A 195 1.23 51.95 -27.01
C LEU A 195 1.18 51.06 -25.77
N VAL A 196 1.23 49.75 -25.93
CA VAL A 196 1.26 48.79 -24.81
C VAL A 196 2.57 48.94 -24.06
N ARG A 197 3.69 49.08 -24.76
CA ARG A 197 5.04 49.26 -24.18
C ARG A 197 5.08 50.57 -23.36
N SER A 198 4.62 51.69 -23.86
CA SER A 198 4.60 52.97 -23.12
C SER A 198 3.67 52.95 -21.88
N ARG A 199 2.59 52.12 -21.93
CA ARG A 199 1.74 51.89 -20.75
C ARG A 199 2.45 51.09 -19.67
N HIS A 200 3.20 50.06 -20.06
CA HIS A 200 4.00 49.24 -19.13
C HIS A 200 5.15 50.05 -18.52
N GLU A 201 5.84 50.87 -19.29
CA GLU A 201 6.89 51.75 -18.80
C GLU A 201 6.36 52.72 -17.74
N ARG A 202 5.25 53.42 -18.02
CA ARG A 202 4.62 54.32 -17.04
C ARG A 202 4.15 53.59 -15.78
N TYR A 203 3.69 52.40 -15.89
CA TYR A 203 3.33 51.57 -14.75
C TYR A 203 4.57 51.20 -13.90
N LEU A 204 5.65 50.74 -14.52
CA LEU A 204 6.90 50.44 -13.85
C LEU A 204 7.50 51.66 -13.15
N HIS A 205 7.53 52.79 -13.79
CA HIS A 205 7.99 54.06 -13.16
C HIS A 205 7.13 54.43 -11.96
N ARG A 206 5.83 54.30 -12.02
CA ARG A 206 4.94 54.54 -10.88
C ARG A 206 5.24 53.59 -9.74
N LEU A 207 5.36 52.30 -10.03
CA LEU A 207 5.63 51.25 -9.07
C LEU A 207 6.99 51.52 -8.38
N THR A 208 8.04 51.79 -9.13
CA THR A 208 9.34 52.12 -8.60
C THR A 208 9.28 53.31 -7.63
N ARG A 209 8.61 54.42 -8.00
CA ARG A 209 8.41 55.60 -7.13
C ARG A 209 7.66 55.26 -5.85
N GLN A 210 6.65 54.37 -5.90
CA GLN A 210 5.90 53.94 -4.71
C GLN A 210 6.83 53.17 -3.75
N PHE A 211 7.70 52.30 -4.25
CA PHE A 211 8.71 51.56 -3.45
C PHE A 211 9.77 52.53 -2.88
N GLU A 212 10.32 53.43 -3.67
CA GLU A 212 11.31 54.45 -3.23
C GLU A 212 10.73 55.40 -2.17
N SER A 213 9.44 55.76 -2.28
CA SER A 213 8.74 56.61 -1.32
C SER A 213 8.20 55.86 -0.08
N ARG A 214 8.48 54.53 0.02
CA ARG A 214 8.05 53.65 1.12
C ARG A 214 6.54 53.63 1.35
N ARG A 215 5.77 53.83 0.29
CA ARG A 215 4.31 53.65 0.31
C ARG A 215 3.97 52.19 0.14
N TRP A 216 4.33 51.36 1.15
CA TRP A 216 4.26 49.93 1.07
C TRP A 216 2.87 49.41 0.69
N ASP A 217 1.82 49.94 1.30
CA ASP A 217 0.45 49.46 1.05
C ASP A 217 -0.01 49.65 -0.41
N GLU A 218 0.30 50.79 -1.00
CA GLU A 218 -0.02 51.07 -2.41
C GLU A 218 0.91 50.28 -3.34
N ALA A 219 2.21 50.24 -3.04
CA ALA A 219 3.24 49.59 -3.83
C ALA A 219 2.98 48.07 -3.92
N LEU A 220 2.67 47.43 -2.80
CA LEU A 220 2.42 45.97 -2.74
C LEU A 220 1.10 45.55 -3.37
N ARG A 221 0.07 46.42 -3.29
CA ARG A 221 -1.21 46.18 -3.98
C ARG A 221 -1.09 46.27 -5.49
N ASP A 222 -0.22 47.12 -5.96
CA ASP A 222 0.06 47.34 -7.39
C ASP A 222 1.17 46.38 -7.92
N ALA A 223 1.92 45.71 -7.06
CA ALA A 223 3.10 44.91 -7.41
C ALA A 223 2.77 43.68 -8.29
N VAL A 224 3.69 43.30 -9.17
CA VAL A 224 3.60 42.14 -10.09
C VAL A 224 4.45 41.00 -9.58
N ALA A 225 3.90 39.80 -9.62
CA ALA A 225 4.66 38.59 -9.29
C ALA A 225 5.74 38.31 -10.38
N LEU A 226 6.96 38.01 -9.92
CA LEU A 226 8.12 37.72 -10.80
C LEU A 226 8.23 36.22 -11.13
N GLY A 227 7.54 35.37 -10.42
CA GLY A 227 7.57 33.93 -10.59
C GLY A 227 6.97 33.51 -11.93
N VAL A 228 7.71 32.71 -12.69
CA VAL A 228 7.16 32.00 -13.86
C VAL A 228 6.21 30.92 -13.32
N GLY A 229 4.91 31.11 -13.50
CA GLY A 229 3.91 30.14 -13.10
C GLY A 229 4.20 28.77 -13.73
N ALA A 230 4.48 27.79 -12.91
CA ALA A 230 4.58 26.38 -13.31
C ALA A 230 3.20 25.77 -13.58
N GLY A 231 2.43 26.43 -14.40
CA GLY A 231 1.07 26.02 -14.78
C GLY A 231 0.56 26.91 -15.89
N GLY A 232 1.00 26.68 -17.14
CA GLY A 232 0.36 27.14 -18.35
C GLY A 232 -0.18 28.59 -18.38
N GLY A 233 0.50 29.55 -17.76
CA GLY A 233 0.09 30.93 -17.72
C GLY A 233 0.06 31.52 -19.14
N ARG A 234 -1.09 32.13 -19.53
CA ARG A 234 -1.18 32.86 -20.78
C ARG A 234 -0.48 34.21 -20.61
N THR A 235 0.45 34.52 -21.51
CA THR A 235 0.96 35.88 -21.63
C THR A 235 -0.18 36.85 -21.90
N THR A 236 -0.29 37.90 -21.09
CA THR A 236 -1.34 38.91 -21.24
C THR A 236 -0.70 40.29 -21.32
N LEU A 237 -1.29 41.13 -22.19
CA LEU A 237 -0.97 42.54 -22.36
C LEU A 237 -1.72 43.42 -21.35
N ARG A 238 -2.57 42.85 -20.51
CA ARG A 238 -3.40 43.59 -19.56
C ARG A 238 -2.59 43.84 -18.28
N LEU A 239 -2.52 45.09 -17.87
CA LEU A 239 -1.91 45.44 -16.56
C LEU A 239 -2.71 44.81 -15.43
N PRO A 240 -2.06 44.29 -14.38
CA PRO A 240 -2.75 43.73 -13.22
C PRO A 240 -3.57 44.83 -12.53
N GLY A 241 -4.77 44.46 -12.10
CA GLY A 241 -5.58 45.32 -11.26
C GLY A 241 -5.02 45.39 -9.84
N GLN A 242 -5.40 46.43 -9.13
CA GLN A 242 -5.03 46.61 -7.73
C GLN A 242 -5.58 45.45 -6.86
N ARG A 243 -4.71 44.86 -6.02
CA ARG A 243 -5.12 43.81 -5.11
C ARG A 243 -5.96 44.35 -3.96
N GLY A 244 -7.13 43.76 -3.77
CA GLY A 244 -7.98 43.98 -2.60
C GLY A 244 -7.68 42.96 -1.49
N GLY A 245 -7.97 43.32 -0.24
CA GLY A 245 -7.81 42.41 0.91
C GLY A 245 -6.46 42.54 1.65
N PRO A 246 -6.25 41.72 2.69
CA PRO A 246 -5.02 41.71 3.47
C PRO A 246 -3.83 41.16 2.63
N LEU A 247 -2.65 41.73 2.83
CA LEU A 247 -1.41 41.31 2.17
C LEU A 247 -0.76 40.22 2.99
N LEU A 248 -1.35 39.01 2.92
CA LEU A 248 -0.86 37.82 3.57
C LEU A 248 -0.30 36.86 2.53
N PRO A 249 0.75 36.08 2.87
CA PRO A 249 1.28 35.05 1.95
C PRO A 249 0.22 34.03 1.61
N THR A 250 0.09 33.71 0.32
CA THR A 250 -0.93 32.79 -0.17
C THR A 250 -0.42 31.37 -0.17
N ALA A 251 -1.07 30.49 0.60
CA ALA A 251 -0.70 29.07 0.69
C ALA A 251 -0.82 28.36 -0.67
N VAL A 252 -1.89 28.62 -1.43
CA VAL A 252 -2.12 27.98 -2.73
C VAL A 252 -1.81 28.94 -3.86
N ARG A 253 -0.97 28.49 -4.83
CA ARG A 253 -0.77 29.23 -6.07
C ARG A 253 -2.08 29.28 -6.85
N THR A 254 -2.55 30.47 -7.16
CA THR A 254 -3.70 30.62 -8.05
C THR A 254 -3.24 30.28 -9.48
N PRO A 255 -3.76 29.20 -10.11
CA PRO A 255 -3.44 28.91 -11.50
C PRO A 255 -3.99 30.04 -12.37
N GLY A 256 -3.13 30.66 -13.19
CA GLY A 256 -3.59 31.66 -14.17
C GLY A 256 -3.21 33.10 -13.89
N GLY A 257 -2.24 33.37 -13.03
CA GLY A 257 -1.63 34.70 -12.92
C GLY A 257 -1.12 35.17 -14.29
N ALA A 258 -1.55 36.39 -14.71
CA ALA A 258 -1.10 36.97 -15.96
C ALA A 258 0.44 37.18 -15.91
N VAL A 259 1.16 36.43 -16.75
CA VAL A 259 2.61 36.63 -16.88
C VAL A 259 2.84 37.76 -17.89
N ILE A 260 3.43 38.86 -17.43
CA ILE A 260 3.87 39.93 -18.32
C ILE A 260 5.32 39.60 -18.73
N PRO A 261 5.64 39.52 -20.01
CA PRO A 261 6.97 39.19 -20.47
C PRO A 261 7.91 40.42 -20.30
N TYR A 262 8.41 40.59 -19.08
CA TYR A 262 9.46 41.59 -18.84
C TYR A 262 10.82 41.02 -19.27
N GLY A 263 11.67 41.91 -19.86
CA GLY A 263 13.08 41.55 -20.12
C GLY A 263 13.84 41.22 -18.81
N ALA A 264 14.88 40.39 -18.92
CA ALA A 264 15.63 39.88 -17.77
C ALA A 264 16.14 41.01 -16.84
N SER A 265 16.55 42.16 -17.42
CA SER A 265 17.01 43.33 -16.67
C SER A 265 15.94 43.96 -15.77
N VAL A 266 14.71 44.06 -16.27
CA VAL A 266 13.58 44.59 -15.51
C VAL A 266 13.16 43.62 -14.39
N GLN A 267 13.18 42.34 -14.66
CA GLN A 267 12.92 41.34 -13.63
C GLN A 267 13.94 41.40 -12.51
N GLN A 268 15.23 41.57 -12.86
CA GLN A 268 16.30 41.70 -11.88
C GLN A 268 16.16 42.95 -11.04
N GLN A 269 15.83 44.10 -11.66
CA GLN A 269 15.59 45.36 -10.97
C GLN A 269 14.40 45.26 -10.01
N LEU A 270 13.27 44.70 -10.44
CA LEU A 270 12.12 44.48 -9.57
C LEU A 270 12.43 43.52 -8.42
N ARG A 271 13.24 42.51 -8.65
CA ARG A 271 13.67 41.58 -7.60
C ARG A 271 14.53 42.30 -6.54
N MET A 272 15.38 43.19 -6.93
CA MET A 272 16.17 44.03 -5.97
C MET A 272 15.23 44.92 -5.13
N LEU A 273 14.31 45.65 -5.77
CA LEU A 273 13.32 46.48 -5.07
C LEU A 273 12.48 45.71 -4.08
N TYR A 274 12.03 44.51 -4.48
CA TYR A 274 11.26 43.64 -3.58
C TYR A 274 12.08 43.12 -2.39
N ARG A 275 13.36 42.81 -2.57
CA ARG A 275 14.26 42.45 -1.46
C ARG A 275 14.55 43.61 -0.52
N GLU A 276 14.71 44.82 -1.04
CA GLU A 276 14.82 46.01 -0.22
C GLU A 276 13.52 46.24 0.59
N ALA A 277 12.37 46.07 -0.03
CA ALA A 277 11.09 46.16 0.66
C ALA A 277 10.93 45.09 1.76
N VAL A 278 11.35 43.85 1.52
CA VAL A 278 11.36 42.78 2.56
C VAL A 278 12.20 43.24 3.76
N THR A 279 13.39 43.73 3.53
CA THR A 279 14.28 44.18 4.61
C THR A 279 13.69 45.36 5.40
N ALA A 280 13.02 46.29 4.72
CA ALA A 280 12.38 47.45 5.35
C ALA A 280 11.15 47.00 6.16
N LEU A 281 10.28 46.18 5.60
CA LEU A 281 9.08 45.64 6.26
C LEU A 281 9.44 44.78 7.48
N GLU A 282 10.50 43.97 7.40
CA GLU A 282 11.00 43.20 8.53
C GLU A 282 11.46 44.12 9.68
N LYS A 283 12.19 45.20 9.38
CA LYS A 283 12.59 46.22 10.38
C LYS A 283 11.42 46.98 10.99
N GLU A 284 10.36 47.18 10.22
CA GLU A 284 9.12 47.84 10.68
C GLU A 284 8.21 46.89 11.47
N GLY A 285 8.56 45.57 11.58
CA GLY A 285 7.76 44.57 12.25
C GLY A 285 6.57 44.05 11.43
N ARG A 286 6.47 44.40 10.13
CA ARG A 286 5.42 43.97 9.19
C ARG A 286 5.78 42.64 8.56
N ILE A 287 5.92 41.61 9.38
CA ILE A 287 6.50 40.30 9.01
C ILE A 287 5.66 39.57 7.97
N GLU A 288 4.34 39.62 8.11
CA GLU A 288 3.42 38.90 7.22
C GLU A 288 3.43 39.49 5.81
N GLU A 289 3.57 40.82 5.70
CA GLU A 289 3.71 41.49 4.41
C GLU A 289 5.08 41.24 3.77
N ALA A 290 6.13 41.19 4.58
CA ALA A 290 7.46 40.80 4.10
C ALA A 290 7.44 39.37 3.56
N ALA A 291 6.77 38.44 4.24
CA ALA A 291 6.58 37.08 3.81
C ALA A 291 5.72 37.00 2.53
N PHE A 292 4.70 37.85 2.38
CA PHE A 292 3.91 37.97 1.14
C PHE A 292 4.82 38.39 -0.04
N VAL A 293 5.70 39.36 0.15
CA VAL A 293 6.65 39.77 -0.92
C VAL A 293 7.53 38.60 -1.35
N LEU A 294 8.07 37.84 -0.39
CA LEU A 294 8.93 36.71 -0.69
C LEU A 294 8.14 35.59 -1.39
N ALA A 295 7.01 35.16 -0.83
CA ALA A 295 6.26 34.00 -1.32
C ALA A 295 5.51 34.27 -2.63
N ASP A 296 4.86 35.43 -2.75
CA ASP A 296 3.91 35.73 -3.84
C ASP A 296 4.48 36.64 -4.92
N LEU A 297 5.46 37.51 -4.61
CA LEU A 297 6.07 38.41 -5.60
C LEU A 297 7.41 37.87 -6.13
N ILE A 298 8.30 37.40 -5.24
CA ILE A 298 9.60 36.83 -5.64
C ILE A 298 9.51 35.37 -6.03
N ASP A 299 8.49 34.65 -5.50
CA ASP A 299 8.28 33.23 -5.63
C ASP A 299 9.31 32.38 -4.86
N ASP A 300 9.75 32.87 -3.71
CA ASP A 300 10.63 32.17 -2.78
C ASP A 300 9.89 31.81 -1.48
N ALA A 301 9.08 30.77 -1.56
CA ALA A 301 8.30 30.28 -0.42
C ALA A 301 9.22 29.77 0.72
N ALA A 302 10.39 29.23 0.39
CA ALA A 302 11.32 28.73 1.41
C ALA A 302 11.89 29.85 2.27
N GLU A 303 12.29 30.97 1.66
CA GLU A 303 12.78 32.16 2.36
C GLU A 303 11.66 32.83 3.18
N ALA A 304 10.42 32.86 2.62
CA ALA A 304 9.24 33.35 3.33
C ALA A 304 8.94 32.56 4.60
N VAL A 305 8.98 31.21 4.50
CA VAL A 305 8.79 30.32 5.65
C VAL A 305 9.88 30.53 6.70
N ALA A 306 11.14 30.67 6.28
CA ALA A 306 12.26 30.92 7.19
C ALA A 306 12.12 32.30 7.91
N LEU A 307 11.62 33.33 7.22
CA LEU A 307 11.31 34.63 7.82
C LEU A 307 10.21 34.51 8.88
N LEU A 308 9.09 33.86 8.53
CA LEU A 308 7.96 33.66 9.44
C LEU A 308 8.36 32.83 10.67
N GLU A 309 9.21 31.82 10.50
CA GLU A 309 9.71 30.96 11.57
C GLU A 309 10.60 31.74 12.55
N ARG A 310 11.49 32.62 12.05
CA ARG A 310 12.34 33.49 12.87
C ARG A 310 11.55 34.44 13.76
N HIS A 311 10.40 34.88 13.28
CA HIS A 311 9.52 35.79 13.99
C HIS A 311 8.34 35.12 14.71
N ASP A 312 8.43 33.77 14.92
CA ASP A 312 7.46 32.96 15.64
C ASP A 312 6.02 32.99 15.06
N ARG A 313 5.90 33.24 13.75
CA ARG A 313 4.64 33.16 13.01
C ARG A 313 4.41 31.75 12.46
N LEU A 314 4.54 30.75 13.37
CA LEU A 314 4.63 29.33 13.02
C LEU A 314 3.43 28.84 12.22
N ARG A 315 2.20 29.26 12.58
CA ARG A 315 0.99 28.81 11.90
C ARG A 315 0.96 29.25 10.43
N ILE A 316 1.26 30.51 10.17
CA ILE A 316 1.32 31.04 8.78
C ILE A 316 2.47 30.39 8.02
N ALA A 317 3.62 30.18 8.70
CA ALA A 317 4.78 29.52 8.10
C ALA A 317 4.45 28.11 7.61
N VAL A 318 3.76 27.32 8.43
CA VAL A 318 3.47 25.93 8.09
C VAL A 318 2.35 25.82 7.06
N GLU A 319 1.31 26.65 7.13
CA GLU A 319 0.25 26.68 6.11
C GLU A 319 0.82 27.06 4.74
N LEU A 320 1.76 28.00 4.71
CA LEU A 320 2.50 28.36 3.51
C LEU A 320 3.39 27.20 3.02
N ALA A 321 4.14 26.57 3.92
CA ALA A 321 5.05 25.47 3.57
C ALA A 321 4.28 24.26 2.99
N GLU A 322 3.17 23.89 3.64
CA GLU A 322 2.31 22.80 3.20
C GLU A 322 1.64 23.12 1.86
N GLY A 323 1.02 24.28 1.72
CA GLY A 323 0.33 24.71 0.51
C GLY A 323 1.24 24.93 -0.70
N ARG A 324 2.51 25.26 -0.48
CA ARG A 324 3.54 25.39 -1.54
C ARG A 324 4.32 24.11 -1.79
N GLY A 325 3.99 23.01 -1.08
CA GLY A 325 4.61 21.71 -1.28
C GLY A 325 6.09 21.68 -0.93
N LEU A 326 6.49 22.38 0.14
CA LEU A 326 7.87 22.34 0.64
C LEU A 326 8.16 20.97 1.28
N ASP A 327 9.41 20.75 1.66
CA ASP A 327 9.90 19.52 2.27
C ASP A 327 8.99 19.05 3.43
N ALA A 328 8.57 17.79 3.36
CA ALA A 328 7.60 17.23 4.31
C ALA A 328 8.13 17.23 5.75
N ALA A 329 9.43 16.98 5.95
CA ALA A 329 10.04 17.01 7.28
C ALA A 329 10.05 18.44 7.88
N LEU A 330 10.18 19.46 7.04
CA LEU A 330 10.02 20.86 7.45
C LEU A 330 8.58 21.13 7.89
N VAL A 331 7.60 20.66 7.12
CA VAL A 331 6.17 20.85 7.44
C VAL A 331 5.83 20.14 8.76
N VAL A 332 6.27 18.88 8.95
CA VAL A 332 6.08 18.14 10.21
C VAL A 332 6.70 18.92 11.39
N ARG A 333 7.93 19.39 11.26
CA ARG A 333 8.61 20.17 12.30
C ARG A 333 7.83 21.45 12.67
N LEU A 334 7.36 22.18 11.68
CA LEU A 334 6.62 23.43 11.89
C LEU A 334 5.26 23.18 12.53
N TRP A 335 4.49 22.16 12.10
CA TRP A 335 3.23 21.77 12.76
C TRP A 335 3.46 21.34 14.20
N TRP A 336 4.54 20.58 14.46
CA TRP A 336 4.90 20.16 15.80
C TRP A 336 5.19 21.36 16.71
N ARG A 337 5.98 22.32 16.23
CA ARG A 337 6.31 23.56 16.96
C ARG A 337 5.10 24.49 17.11
N ALA A 338 4.19 24.51 16.17
CA ALA A 338 2.93 25.24 16.26
C ALA A 338 1.93 24.64 17.25
N GLY A 339 2.24 23.48 17.85
CA GLY A 339 1.38 22.77 18.79
C GLY A 339 0.30 21.88 18.16
N GLU A 340 0.21 21.84 16.83
CA GLU A 340 -0.76 21.06 16.07
C GLU A 340 -0.23 19.66 15.81
N ARG A 341 0.00 18.89 16.90
CA ARG A 341 0.64 17.57 16.87
C ARG A 341 -0.08 16.57 15.98
N ALA A 342 -1.41 16.51 16.03
CA ALA A 342 -2.18 15.59 15.21
C ALA A 342 -1.93 15.80 13.72
N ARG A 343 -1.86 17.05 13.28
CA ARG A 343 -1.59 17.40 11.89
C ARG A 343 -0.15 17.10 11.49
N ALA A 344 0.81 17.33 12.40
CA ALA A 344 2.19 16.90 12.20
C ALA A 344 2.31 15.39 11.98
N LEU A 345 1.60 14.60 12.79
CA LEU A 345 1.58 13.13 12.67
C LEU A 345 0.91 12.68 11.37
N ASP A 346 -0.20 13.31 10.95
CA ASP A 346 -0.86 13.00 9.69
C ASP A 346 0.06 13.27 8.48
N VAL A 347 0.79 14.39 8.47
CA VAL A 347 1.76 14.70 7.43
C VAL A 347 2.95 13.73 7.47
N ALA A 348 3.47 13.42 8.66
CA ALA A 348 4.56 12.45 8.83
C ALA A 348 4.17 11.06 8.31
N ARG A 349 2.95 10.62 8.60
CA ARG A 349 2.37 9.35 8.13
C ARG A 349 2.21 9.34 6.62
N LEU A 350 1.50 10.33 6.07
CA LEU A 350 1.19 10.42 4.65
C LEU A 350 2.45 10.53 3.77
N ARG A 351 3.45 11.29 4.24
CA ARG A 351 4.66 11.58 3.47
C ARG A 351 5.88 10.75 3.90
N GLY A 352 5.73 9.84 4.86
CA GLY A 352 6.84 9.04 5.41
C GLY A 352 7.99 9.84 6.01
N ALA A 353 7.75 11.08 6.39
CA ALA A 353 8.78 12.04 6.76
C ALA A 353 9.30 11.91 8.20
N TRP A 354 9.06 10.78 8.86
CA TRP A 354 9.36 10.57 10.29
C TRP A 354 10.84 10.79 10.65
N ALA A 355 11.74 10.05 9.99
CA ALA A 355 13.17 10.08 10.30
C ALA A 355 13.74 11.49 10.11
N ALA A 356 13.49 12.09 8.93
CA ALA A 356 13.99 13.42 8.61
C ALA A 356 13.39 14.52 9.51
N ALA A 357 12.11 14.36 9.94
CA ALA A 357 11.49 15.29 10.87
C ALA A 357 12.08 15.19 12.28
N VAL A 358 12.34 13.96 12.76
CA VAL A 358 13.04 13.73 14.04
C VAL A 358 14.43 14.36 14.02
N ASP A 359 15.20 14.18 12.95
CA ASP A 359 16.54 14.76 12.82
C ASP A 359 16.50 16.30 12.81
N ARG A 360 15.55 16.89 12.09
CA ARG A 360 15.37 18.36 12.06
C ARG A 360 14.90 18.94 13.40
N LEU A 361 14.03 18.21 14.13
CA LEU A 361 13.63 18.60 15.48
C LEU A 361 14.80 18.47 16.44
N GLY A 362 15.58 17.40 16.37
CA GLY A 362 16.72 17.16 17.24
C GLY A 362 17.82 18.23 17.18
N GLN A 363 17.92 18.94 16.05
CA GLN A 363 18.83 20.10 15.91
C GLN A 363 18.38 21.34 16.72
N LEU A 364 17.11 21.41 17.10
CA LEU A 364 16.50 22.56 17.79
C LEU A 364 16.04 22.22 19.20
N ASP A 365 15.41 21.06 19.36
CA ASP A 365 14.77 20.60 20.59
C ASP A 365 14.85 19.06 20.67
N GLY A 366 15.76 18.57 21.50
CA GLY A 366 15.96 17.13 21.69
C GLY A 366 14.77 16.43 22.34
N ASP A 367 14.04 17.12 23.22
CA ASP A 367 12.86 16.53 23.88
C ASP A 367 11.70 16.39 22.88
N ALA A 368 11.47 17.39 22.03
CA ALA A 368 10.50 17.31 20.97
C ALA A 368 10.83 16.19 19.95
N ALA A 369 12.10 16.04 19.61
CA ALA A 369 12.56 14.96 18.74
C ALA A 369 12.32 13.58 19.36
N ARG A 370 12.59 13.42 20.66
CA ARG A 370 12.32 12.17 21.41
C ARG A 370 10.83 11.86 21.43
N GLN A 371 9.98 12.87 21.67
CA GLN A 371 8.53 12.70 21.65
C GLN A 371 8.04 12.27 20.27
N LEU A 372 8.50 12.93 19.18
CA LEU A 372 8.13 12.55 17.83
C LEU A 372 8.62 11.13 17.48
N ARG A 373 9.80 10.74 17.97
CA ARG A 373 10.35 9.38 17.81
C ARG A 373 9.49 8.33 18.53
N ALA A 374 8.99 8.64 19.72
CA ALA A 374 8.09 7.77 20.47
C ALA A 374 6.73 7.61 19.73
N GLU A 375 6.20 8.72 19.18
CA GLU A 375 4.99 8.67 18.34
C GLU A 375 5.23 7.82 17.09
N TRP A 376 6.38 7.98 16.43
CA TRP A 376 6.74 7.16 15.27
C TRP A 376 6.79 5.68 15.61
N SER A 377 7.44 5.31 16.71
CA SER A 377 7.49 3.92 17.17
C SER A 377 6.09 3.38 17.49
N ALA A 378 5.25 4.17 18.17
CA ALA A 378 3.88 3.78 18.48
C ALA A 378 3.01 3.61 17.23
N GLU A 379 3.19 4.45 16.23
CA GLU A 379 2.52 4.37 14.93
C GLU A 379 2.89 3.08 14.19
N ARG A 380 4.20 2.76 14.11
CA ARG A 380 4.69 1.51 13.52
C ARG A 380 4.12 0.30 14.24
N TYR A 381 4.10 0.35 15.58
CA TYR A 381 3.50 -0.72 16.38
C TYR A 381 2.00 -0.88 16.10
N ALA A 382 1.25 0.23 16.02
CA ALA A 382 -0.17 0.21 15.68
C ALA A 382 -0.44 -0.32 14.26
N ALA A 383 0.47 -0.06 13.32
CA ALA A 383 0.44 -0.63 11.98
C ALA A 383 0.77 -2.14 11.96
N GLY A 384 1.28 -2.72 13.04
CA GLY A 384 1.73 -4.12 13.13
C GLY A 384 3.17 -4.33 12.67
N ASP A 385 3.90 -3.26 12.39
CA ASP A 385 5.32 -3.29 12.05
C ASP A 385 6.15 -3.27 13.34
N LEU A 386 6.25 -4.44 13.96
CA LEU A 386 6.94 -4.60 15.23
C LEU A 386 8.43 -4.28 15.13
N LEU A 387 9.09 -4.75 14.07
CA LEU A 387 10.52 -4.48 13.86
C LEU A 387 10.75 -2.99 13.59
N GLY A 388 9.98 -2.37 12.71
CA GLY A 388 10.08 -0.93 12.45
C GLY A 388 9.78 -0.07 13.68
N ALA A 389 8.88 -0.52 14.57
CA ALA A 389 8.64 0.16 15.85
C ALA A 389 9.87 0.11 16.78
N ILE A 390 10.55 -1.03 16.84
CA ILE A 390 11.79 -1.21 17.61
C ILE A 390 12.90 -0.35 17.00
N GLU A 391 13.11 -0.40 15.69
CA GLU A 391 14.14 0.36 14.98
C GLU A 391 13.94 1.87 15.13
N ALA A 392 12.68 2.34 15.08
CA ALA A 392 12.36 3.74 15.32
C ALA A 392 12.72 4.20 16.75
N ALA A 393 12.49 3.36 17.75
CA ALA A 393 12.79 3.66 19.17
C ALA A 393 14.27 3.51 19.52
N TRP A 394 14.99 2.60 18.87
CA TRP A 394 16.31 2.12 19.29
C TRP A 394 17.41 3.19 19.43
N PRO A 395 17.50 4.21 18.55
CA PRO A 395 18.50 5.26 18.68
C PRO A 395 18.42 6.03 20.01
N GLU A 396 17.22 6.10 20.62
CA GLU A 396 16.99 6.81 21.87
C GLU A 396 17.17 5.87 23.07
N PRO A 397 18.19 6.09 23.94
CA PRO A 397 18.47 5.21 25.07
C PRO A 397 17.32 5.00 26.03
N GLU A 398 16.50 6.04 26.26
CA GLU A 398 15.36 5.99 27.15
C GLU A 398 14.21 5.11 26.62
N LEU A 399 14.11 4.93 25.30
CA LEU A 399 13.09 4.11 24.66
C LEU A 399 13.51 2.63 24.50
N ARG A 400 14.81 2.30 24.63
CA ARG A 400 15.33 0.94 24.43
C ARG A 400 14.69 -0.13 25.33
N PRO A 401 14.42 0.12 26.65
CA PRO A 401 13.75 -0.90 27.46
C PRO A 401 12.37 -1.30 26.90
N GLY A 402 11.61 -0.33 26.43
CA GLY A 402 10.34 -0.56 25.74
C GLY A 402 10.51 -1.34 24.43
N ALA A 403 11.52 -1.00 23.62
CA ALA A 403 11.84 -1.68 22.38
C ALA A 403 12.24 -3.16 22.62
N VAL A 404 13.02 -3.46 23.68
CA VAL A 404 13.35 -4.84 24.07
C VAL A 404 12.09 -5.62 24.49
N SER A 405 11.17 -4.99 25.21
CA SER A 405 9.90 -5.62 25.59
C SER A 405 9.02 -5.93 24.37
N LEU A 406 9.03 -5.05 23.36
CA LEU A 406 8.36 -5.31 22.08
C LEU A 406 9.01 -6.48 21.33
N ALA A 407 10.35 -6.56 21.31
CA ALA A 407 11.06 -7.65 20.65
C ALA A 407 10.71 -9.01 21.28
N ARG A 408 10.70 -9.12 22.62
CA ARG A 408 10.30 -10.34 23.34
C ARG A 408 8.87 -10.75 23.01
N ARG A 409 7.94 -9.80 23.01
CA ARG A 409 6.54 -10.06 22.64
C ARG A 409 6.40 -10.57 21.20
N GLY A 410 7.21 -10.09 20.28
CA GLY A 410 7.24 -10.58 18.90
C GLY A 410 7.77 -12.01 18.79
N LEU A 411 8.66 -12.41 19.69
CA LEU A 411 9.19 -13.78 19.77
C LEU A 411 8.17 -14.78 20.34
N ASP A 412 7.22 -14.33 21.14
CA ASP A 412 6.11 -15.17 21.64
C ASP A 412 5.08 -15.49 20.52
N GLY A 413 5.15 -14.78 19.38
CA GLY A 413 4.28 -14.95 18.22
C GLY A 413 5.01 -15.44 16.97
N ASP A 414 4.28 -15.53 15.84
CA ASP A 414 4.84 -15.89 14.52
C ASP A 414 5.30 -14.63 13.73
N ALA A 415 6.09 -13.78 14.37
CA ALA A 415 6.58 -12.59 13.69
C ALA A 415 7.54 -12.96 12.54
N PRO A 416 7.36 -12.38 11.33
CA PRO A 416 8.15 -12.73 10.14
C PRO A 416 9.64 -12.38 10.29
N ASN A 417 9.98 -11.45 11.17
CA ASN A 417 11.34 -10.95 11.40
C ASN A 417 12.01 -11.52 12.66
N ARG A 418 11.64 -12.74 13.04
CA ARG A 418 12.06 -13.40 14.28
C ARG A 418 13.57 -13.32 14.52
N ALA A 419 14.41 -13.57 13.52
CA ALA A 419 15.87 -13.52 13.64
C ALA A 419 16.41 -12.12 14.02
N ALA A 420 15.82 -11.05 13.52
CA ALA A 420 16.16 -9.69 13.92
C ALA A 420 15.69 -9.41 15.35
N LEU A 421 14.47 -9.82 15.70
CA LEU A 421 13.91 -9.63 17.04
C LEU A 421 14.76 -10.32 18.12
N LEU A 422 15.36 -11.49 17.84
CA LEU A 422 16.29 -12.16 18.75
C LEU A 422 17.45 -11.25 19.16
N CYS A 423 18.05 -10.51 18.22
CA CYS A 423 19.15 -9.58 18.54
C CYS A 423 18.72 -8.50 19.51
N TYR A 424 17.54 -7.88 19.26
CA TYR A 424 17.03 -6.84 20.16
C TYR A 424 16.63 -7.39 21.53
N ALA A 425 16.00 -8.56 21.57
CA ALA A 425 15.61 -9.22 22.84
C ALA A 425 16.82 -9.61 23.69
N LEU A 426 17.91 -10.05 23.06
CA LEU A 426 19.15 -10.47 23.72
C LEU A 426 20.09 -9.32 24.07
N SER A 427 19.77 -8.09 23.63
CA SER A 427 20.67 -6.93 23.78
C SER A 427 20.91 -6.52 25.23
N ARG A 428 19.92 -6.62 26.13
CA ARG A 428 20.04 -6.12 27.51
C ARG A 428 20.04 -7.21 28.59
N GLN A 429 19.05 -8.05 28.59
CA GLN A 429 18.90 -9.15 29.55
C GLN A 429 18.59 -10.42 28.76
N PRO A 430 19.61 -11.21 28.42
CA PRO A 430 19.43 -12.40 27.61
C PRO A 430 18.58 -13.43 28.34
N ASP A 431 17.44 -13.76 27.74
CA ASP A 431 16.63 -14.90 28.15
C ASP A 431 17.32 -16.21 27.69
N PRO A 432 17.47 -17.23 28.56
CA PRO A 432 18.14 -18.48 28.19
C PRO A 432 17.54 -19.18 26.97
N ALA A 433 16.19 -19.19 26.83
CA ALA A 433 15.51 -19.86 25.71
C ALA A 433 15.80 -19.16 24.38
N HIS A 434 15.72 -17.83 24.36
CA HIS A 434 16.05 -17.04 23.17
C HIS A 434 17.55 -17.12 22.82
N LEU A 435 18.42 -17.21 23.83
CA LEU A 435 19.85 -17.38 23.60
C LEU A 435 20.14 -18.74 22.99
N ASP A 436 19.51 -19.81 23.46
CA ASP A 436 19.66 -21.16 22.90
C ASP A 436 19.08 -21.24 21.47
N GLU A 437 18.00 -20.53 21.18
CA GLU A 437 17.48 -20.41 19.82
C GLU A 437 18.48 -19.73 18.87
N ALA A 438 19.08 -18.61 19.30
CA ALA A 438 20.10 -17.91 18.50
C ALA A 438 21.36 -18.79 18.31
N ARG A 439 21.77 -19.52 19.33
CA ARG A 439 22.88 -20.51 19.28
C ARG A 439 22.62 -21.61 18.27
N THR A 440 21.44 -22.21 18.34
CA THR A 440 21.04 -23.30 17.46
C THR A 440 21.01 -22.82 16.01
N LEU A 441 20.42 -21.67 15.76
CA LEU A 441 20.37 -21.07 14.42
C LEU A 441 21.78 -20.83 13.88
N LEU A 442 22.69 -20.23 14.65
CA LEU A 442 24.07 -19.95 14.22
C LEU A 442 24.97 -21.21 14.14
N ALA A 443 24.66 -22.25 14.90
CA ALA A 443 25.45 -23.47 14.91
C ALA A 443 25.15 -24.41 13.74
N THR A 444 23.95 -24.31 13.10
CA THR A 444 23.53 -25.18 12.01
C THR A 444 24.56 -25.17 10.87
N PRO A 445 25.23 -26.27 10.58
CA PRO A 445 26.39 -26.29 9.67
C PRO A 445 25.99 -26.27 8.19
N HIS A 446 24.86 -26.85 7.86
CA HIS A 446 24.27 -26.88 6.52
C HIS A 446 22.80 -26.43 6.58
N PRO A 447 22.58 -25.13 6.81
CA PRO A 447 21.25 -24.61 6.92
C PRO A 447 20.52 -24.76 5.58
N ASP A 448 19.23 -25.08 5.65
CA ASP A 448 18.38 -24.92 4.47
C ASP A 448 18.25 -23.44 4.13
N GLU A 449 17.55 -23.14 3.03
CA GLU A 449 17.45 -21.76 2.54
C GLU A 449 16.78 -20.81 3.55
N ALA A 450 15.80 -21.29 4.32
CA ALA A 450 15.10 -20.48 5.32
C ALA A 450 16.01 -20.18 6.52
N ASP A 451 16.68 -21.20 7.05
CA ASP A 451 17.62 -21.07 8.16
C ASP A 451 18.83 -20.23 7.77
N TRP A 452 19.33 -20.39 6.53
CA TRP A 452 20.42 -19.58 6.02
C TRP A 452 20.06 -18.08 5.98
N ARG A 453 18.85 -17.75 5.54
CA ARG A 453 18.36 -16.35 5.56
C ARG A 453 18.22 -15.84 6.98
N ALA A 454 17.63 -16.62 7.86
CA ALA A 454 17.51 -16.27 9.27
C ALA A 454 18.88 -16.02 9.89
N GLN A 455 19.88 -16.88 9.61
CA GLN A 455 21.27 -16.67 10.01
C GLN A 455 21.82 -15.33 9.49
N ARG A 456 21.57 -15.02 8.22
CA ARG A 456 22.02 -13.76 7.58
C ARG A 456 21.41 -12.54 8.24
N VAL A 457 20.11 -12.56 8.50
CA VAL A 457 19.41 -11.47 9.20
C VAL A 457 19.97 -11.32 10.61
N LEU A 458 20.14 -12.40 11.35
CA LEU A 458 20.73 -12.40 12.70
C LEU A 458 22.12 -11.78 12.69
N VAL A 459 23.01 -12.25 11.80
CA VAL A 459 24.39 -11.78 11.67
C VAL A 459 24.45 -10.30 11.29
N ARG A 460 23.60 -9.87 10.35
CA ARG A 460 23.51 -8.47 9.94
C ARG A 460 23.05 -7.58 11.10
N THR A 461 22.01 -7.99 11.81
CA THR A 461 21.49 -7.24 12.95
C THR A 461 22.46 -7.17 14.10
N LEU A 462 23.19 -8.26 14.40
CA LEU A 462 24.26 -8.30 15.42
C LEU A 462 25.42 -7.34 15.13
N ARG A 463 25.65 -6.94 13.88
CA ARG A 463 26.62 -5.89 13.54
C ARG A 463 26.30 -4.59 14.28
N ASP A 464 25.03 -4.21 14.31
CA ASP A 464 24.57 -2.90 14.78
C ASP A 464 24.03 -2.96 16.22
N ILE A 465 23.45 -4.10 16.61
CA ILE A 465 22.88 -4.35 17.93
C ILE A 465 23.85 -5.18 18.77
N VAL A 466 24.51 -4.50 19.70
CA VAL A 466 25.53 -5.11 20.56
C VAL A 466 24.91 -5.51 21.89
N PRO A 467 24.98 -6.81 22.29
CA PRO A 467 24.56 -7.24 23.62
C PRO A 467 25.35 -6.52 24.73
N GLU A 468 24.64 -6.03 25.76
CA GLU A 468 25.28 -5.39 26.93
C GLU A 468 26.06 -6.36 27.80
N VAL A 469 25.76 -7.68 27.75
CA VAL A 469 26.48 -8.73 28.50
C VAL A 469 27.68 -9.20 27.68
N PRO A 470 28.93 -8.89 28.09
CA PRO A 470 30.14 -9.14 27.28
C PRO A 470 30.38 -10.62 26.93
N ALA A 471 29.96 -11.54 27.78
CA ALA A 471 30.07 -12.97 27.50
C ALA A 471 29.14 -13.41 26.36
N VAL A 472 27.91 -12.92 26.36
CA VAL A 472 26.91 -13.19 25.32
C VAL A 472 27.32 -12.52 24.00
N ASP A 473 27.82 -11.30 24.06
CA ASP A 473 28.31 -10.60 22.86
C ASP A 473 29.46 -11.35 22.19
N ARG A 474 30.45 -11.77 22.99
CA ARG A 474 31.61 -12.55 22.49
C ARG A 474 31.17 -13.85 21.87
N GLU A 475 30.28 -14.58 22.53
CA GLU A 475 29.78 -15.87 22.09
C GLU A 475 28.99 -15.73 20.76
N LEU A 476 27.99 -14.84 20.72
CA LEU A 476 27.16 -14.62 19.52
C LEU A 476 28.00 -14.07 18.37
N SER A 477 28.90 -13.12 18.61
CA SER A 477 29.80 -12.59 17.59
C SER A 477 30.72 -13.66 17.00
N THR A 478 31.23 -14.58 17.82
CA THR A 478 32.06 -15.71 17.36
C THR A 478 31.25 -16.69 16.53
N SER A 479 30.06 -17.05 16.98
CA SER A 479 29.16 -17.98 16.27
C SER A 479 28.63 -17.36 14.98
N ALA A 480 28.29 -16.07 14.98
CA ALA A 480 27.88 -15.32 13.81
C ALA A 480 28.99 -15.23 12.76
N LEU A 481 30.23 -15.00 13.19
CA LEU A 481 31.39 -14.98 12.30
C LEU A 481 31.63 -16.34 11.65
N ARG A 482 31.50 -17.45 12.43
CA ARG A 482 31.55 -18.83 11.92
C ARG A 482 30.47 -19.09 10.87
N ALA A 483 29.21 -18.71 11.15
CA ALA A 483 28.11 -18.89 10.25
C ALA A 483 28.30 -18.10 8.93
N LEU A 484 28.75 -16.85 9.04
CA LEU A 484 29.06 -15.99 7.91
C LEU A 484 30.15 -16.57 7.00
N LEU A 485 31.20 -17.13 7.56
CA LEU A 485 32.32 -17.68 6.80
C LEU A 485 31.96 -19.02 6.14
N ARG A 486 31.08 -19.83 6.74
CA ARG A 486 30.55 -21.05 6.15
C ARG A 486 29.62 -20.78 4.97
N GLY A 487 28.83 -19.72 5.05
CA GLY A 487 27.82 -19.34 4.04
C GLY A 487 28.36 -18.59 2.82
N ALA A 488 29.66 -18.55 2.58
CA ALA A 488 30.32 -17.79 1.54
C ALA A 488 29.77 -17.89 0.10
N PRO A 489 29.27 -19.06 -0.40
CA PRO A 489 28.85 -19.19 -1.78
C PRO A 489 27.61 -18.38 -2.15
N HIS A 490 26.82 -17.93 -1.19
CA HIS A 490 25.50 -17.33 -1.40
C HIS A 490 25.47 -15.79 -1.27
N GLU A 491 26.63 -15.15 -1.20
CA GLU A 491 26.69 -13.72 -0.88
C GLU A 491 26.60 -12.84 -2.14
N THR A 492 25.69 -11.86 -2.09
CA THR A 492 25.42 -10.95 -3.19
C THR A 492 26.20 -9.63 -3.12
N ASP A 493 26.64 -9.21 -1.90
CA ASP A 493 27.43 -7.99 -1.69
C ASP A 493 28.71 -8.24 -0.89
N PRO A 494 29.85 -8.38 -1.56
CA PRO A 494 31.14 -8.57 -0.88
C PRO A 494 31.53 -7.40 0.05
N ALA A 495 31.14 -6.16 -0.29
CA ALA A 495 31.48 -4.99 0.52
C ALA A 495 30.71 -4.98 1.85
N GLU A 496 29.43 -5.37 1.81
CA GLU A 496 28.63 -5.53 3.04
C GLU A 496 29.20 -6.63 3.92
N ARG A 497 29.53 -7.77 3.34
CA ARG A 497 30.17 -8.89 4.07
C ARG A 497 31.44 -8.43 4.77
N GLN A 498 32.32 -7.71 4.08
CA GLN A 498 33.56 -7.22 4.65
C GLN A 498 33.29 -6.27 5.83
N ARG A 499 32.28 -5.41 5.75
CA ARG A 499 31.85 -4.52 6.85
C ARG A 499 31.39 -5.33 8.06
N ILE A 500 30.57 -6.37 7.86
CA ILE A 500 30.07 -7.25 8.93
C ILE A 500 31.24 -8.02 9.57
N VAL A 501 32.10 -8.66 8.77
CA VAL A 501 33.29 -9.37 9.25
C VAL A 501 34.16 -8.45 10.10
N LYS A 502 34.44 -7.22 9.64
CA LYS A 502 35.23 -6.23 10.38
C LYS A 502 34.62 -5.88 11.73
N ALA A 503 33.31 -5.74 11.81
CA ALA A 503 32.60 -5.41 13.04
C ALA A 503 32.62 -6.59 14.04
N LEU A 504 32.26 -7.79 13.58
CA LEU A 504 32.22 -8.99 14.44
C LEU A 504 33.61 -9.44 14.94
N ARG A 505 34.64 -9.35 14.10
CA ARG A 505 36.04 -9.69 14.49
C ARG A 505 36.53 -8.94 15.72
N ARG A 506 36.07 -7.72 15.96
CA ARG A 506 36.47 -6.91 17.11
C ARG A 506 35.87 -7.40 18.44
N ARG A 507 34.79 -8.18 18.36
CA ARG A 507 33.97 -8.61 19.49
C ARG A 507 34.05 -10.13 19.71
N ALA A 508 34.38 -10.89 18.67
CA ALA A 508 34.54 -12.33 18.70
C ALA A 508 35.72 -12.77 19.55
N ASP A 509 35.79 -14.07 19.85
CA ASP A 509 36.89 -14.67 20.55
C ASP A 509 38.22 -14.45 19.80
N PRO A 510 39.22 -13.81 20.41
CA PRO A 510 40.51 -13.54 19.77
C PRO A 510 41.23 -14.78 19.26
N LEU A 511 41.12 -15.93 19.94
CA LEU A 511 41.72 -17.17 19.49
C LEU A 511 41.11 -17.66 18.19
N TYR A 512 39.79 -17.63 18.11
CA TYR A 512 39.10 -17.98 16.87
C TYR A 512 39.43 -17.02 15.71
N VAL A 513 39.54 -15.73 16.00
CA VAL A 513 39.86 -14.71 14.98
C VAL A 513 41.27 -14.93 14.39
N ALA A 514 42.22 -15.45 15.17
CA ALA A 514 43.56 -15.72 14.71
C ALA A 514 43.62 -16.86 13.66
N ASP A 515 42.68 -17.81 13.73
CA ASP A 515 42.65 -19.00 12.88
C ASP A 515 41.73 -18.85 11.64
N LEU A 516 41.26 -17.64 11.32
CA LEU A 516 40.34 -17.42 10.20
C LEU A 516 41.00 -17.64 8.83
N VAL A 517 40.42 -18.53 8.03
CA VAL A 517 40.79 -18.79 6.65
C VAL A 517 39.97 -17.91 5.69
N PRO A 518 40.58 -17.32 4.64
CA PRO A 518 39.80 -16.56 3.63
C PRO A 518 38.76 -17.44 2.93
N ALA A 519 37.55 -16.87 2.71
CA ALA A 519 36.52 -17.60 2.01
C ALA A 519 36.81 -17.75 0.51
N PRO A 520 36.45 -18.87 -0.12
CA PRO A 520 36.62 -19.07 -1.55
C PRO A 520 35.73 -18.07 -2.35
N PRO A 521 36.10 -17.73 -3.59
CA PRO A 521 35.28 -16.87 -4.44
C PRO A 521 33.93 -17.53 -4.79
N PRO A 522 32.88 -16.73 -5.05
CA PRO A 522 31.57 -17.27 -5.40
C PRO A 522 31.62 -17.98 -6.77
N ALA A 523 30.95 -19.13 -6.88
CA ALA A 523 30.83 -19.88 -8.12
C ALA A 523 29.74 -19.27 -9.03
N ASP A 524 29.95 -19.37 -10.37
CA ASP A 524 28.96 -18.98 -11.36
C ASP A 524 27.70 -19.87 -11.24
N ARG A 525 26.51 -19.27 -11.23
CA ARG A 525 25.26 -19.99 -11.01
C ARG A 525 24.66 -20.47 -12.34
N ALA A 526 24.31 -21.74 -12.41
CA ALA A 526 23.50 -22.29 -13.49
C ALA A 526 22.05 -21.78 -13.40
N THR A 527 21.32 -21.82 -14.52
CA THR A 527 19.88 -21.51 -14.52
C THR A 527 19.13 -22.52 -13.65
N LEU A 528 18.30 -22.02 -12.75
CA LEU A 528 17.48 -22.82 -11.85
C LEU A 528 16.27 -23.38 -12.62
N HIS A 529 16.11 -24.68 -12.66
CA HIS A 529 14.95 -25.35 -13.24
C HIS A 529 14.14 -26.02 -12.12
N LEU A 530 12.87 -25.61 -12.00
CA LEU A 530 11.93 -26.14 -11.02
C LEU A 530 10.68 -26.64 -11.72
N SER A 531 10.07 -27.68 -11.16
CA SER A 531 8.74 -28.13 -11.56
C SER A 531 7.80 -28.00 -10.37
N ALA A 532 6.66 -27.37 -10.58
CA ALA A 532 5.60 -27.38 -9.59
C ALA A 532 5.09 -28.82 -9.37
N GLU A 533 4.49 -29.06 -8.21
CA GLU A 533 3.89 -30.36 -7.90
C GLU A 533 2.96 -30.83 -9.03
N ARG A 534 3.04 -32.11 -9.39
CA ARG A 534 2.20 -32.66 -10.49
C ARG A 534 0.74 -32.73 -10.09
N GLU A 535 0.49 -33.21 -8.88
CA GLU A 535 -0.85 -33.35 -8.36
C GLU A 535 -1.42 -31.99 -7.93
N PRO A 536 -2.71 -31.75 -8.13
CA PRO A 536 -3.36 -30.55 -7.59
C PRO A 536 -3.37 -30.57 -6.06
N GLY A 537 -3.48 -29.40 -5.47
CA GLY A 537 -3.74 -29.26 -4.05
C GLY A 537 -5.15 -29.71 -3.68
N GLN A 538 -5.36 -29.96 -2.41
CA GLN A 538 -6.68 -30.39 -1.88
C GLN A 538 -7.70 -29.24 -1.76
N LEU A 539 -7.24 -28.02 -1.92
CA LEU A 539 -8.06 -26.81 -1.85
C LEU A 539 -7.78 -25.91 -3.05
N PRO A 540 -8.83 -25.32 -3.64
CA PRO A 540 -8.66 -24.29 -4.65
C PRO A 540 -7.91 -23.10 -4.06
N LEU A 541 -7.09 -22.46 -4.85
CA LEU A 541 -6.27 -21.33 -4.45
C LEU A 541 -6.60 -20.10 -5.29
N VAL A 542 -7.03 -19.03 -4.63
CA VAL A 542 -7.38 -17.78 -5.31
C VAL A 542 -6.21 -16.80 -5.29
N ASP A 543 -5.51 -16.72 -4.15
CA ASP A 543 -4.34 -15.85 -3.98
C ASP A 543 -3.37 -16.46 -2.95
N ALA A 544 -2.06 -16.22 -3.12
CA ALA A 544 -1.03 -16.68 -2.20
C ALA A 544 0.14 -15.71 -2.15
N VAL A 545 0.62 -15.41 -0.95
CA VAL A 545 1.75 -14.49 -0.72
C VAL A 545 2.70 -15.08 0.33
N ALA A 546 3.96 -15.26 -0.04
CA ALA A 546 5.00 -15.64 0.92
C ALA A 546 5.37 -14.43 1.78
N LEU A 547 5.19 -14.56 3.08
CA LEU A 547 5.54 -13.54 4.08
C LEU A 547 7.01 -13.60 4.47
N SER A 548 7.54 -14.81 4.49
CA SER A 548 8.95 -15.14 4.69
C SER A 548 9.24 -16.47 4.01
N PRO A 549 10.50 -16.91 3.91
CA PRO A 549 10.84 -18.20 3.30
C PRO A 549 10.18 -19.43 3.94
N GLY A 550 9.72 -19.30 5.16
CA GLY A 550 9.05 -20.38 5.89
C GLY A 550 7.59 -20.13 6.23
N LEU A 551 7.00 -19.04 5.74
CA LEU A 551 5.64 -18.65 6.11
C LEU A 551 4.87 -18.13 4.91
N LEU A 552 3.74 -18.72 4.61
CA LEU A 552 2.93 -18.44 3.42
C LEU A 552 1.48 -18.18 3.82
N LEU A 553 0.92 -17.05 3.38
CA LEU A 553 -0.50 -16.72 3.53
C LEU A 553 -1.24 -17.10 2.26
N THR A 554 -2.35 -17.85 2.38
CA THR A 554 -3.14 -18.34 1.26
C THR A 554 -4.61 -17.99 1.42
N ALA A 555 -5.25 -17.57 0.33
CA ALA A 555 -6.68 -17.28 0.25
C ALA A 555 -7.39 -18.32 -0.65
N HIS A 556 -8.47 -18.86 -0.13
CA HIS A 556 -9.24 -19.94 -0.75
C HIS A 556 -10.67 -19.48 -1.11
N GLY A 557 -10.85 -18.20 -1.40
CA GLY A 557 -12.17 -17.60 -1.66
C GLY A 557 -13.05 -17.68 -0.42
N ASP A 558 -14.22 -18.25 -0.56
CA ASP A 558 -15.19 -18.41 0.54
C ASP A 558 -14.77 -19.47 1.58
N LEU A 559 -13.79 -20.31 1.27
CA LEU A 559 -13.23 -21.30 2.20
C LEU A 559 -12.24 -20.68 3.20
N GLY A 560 -12.05 -19.38 3.14
CA GLY A 560 -11.27 -18.63 4.08
C GLY A 560 -9.79 -18.49 3.75
N VAL A 561 -9.01 -18.16 4.77
CA VAL A 561 -7.59 -17.85 4.68
C VAL A 561 -6.79 -18.79 5.58
N ARG A 562 -5.61 -19.20 5.15
CA ARG A 562 -4.72 -20.06 5.92
C ARG A 562 -3.30 -19.50 5.95
N LEU A 563 -2.63 -19.74 7.06
CA LEU A 563 -1.20 -19.49 7.23
C LEU A 563 -0.51 -20.85 7.21
N LEU A 564 0.35 -21.08 6.24
CA LEU A 564 1.08 -22.33 6.07
C LEU A 564 2.54 -22.14 6.51
N GLY A 565 3.08 -23.15 7.18
CA GLY A 565 4.49 -23.27 7.46
C GLY A 565 5.28 -23.76 6.23
N ARG A 566 6.61 -23.83 6.37
CA ARG A 566 7.53 -24.35 5.33
C ARG A 566 7.26 -25.82 4.97
N ASP A 567 6.69 -26.56 5.88
CA ASP A 567 6.30 -27.98 5.76
C ASP A 567 4.91 -28.15 5.08
N GLY A 568 4.28 -27.03 4.68
CA GLY A 568 2.92 -27.04 4.14
C GLY A 568 1.82 -27.22 5.18
N GLN A 569 2.17 -27.38 6.48
CA GLN A 569 1.20 -27.53 7.55
C GLN A 569 0.51 -26.22 7.88
N VAL A 570 -0.78 -26.30 8.22
CA VAL A 570 -1.58 -25.14 8.60
C VAL A 570 -1.20 -24.69 10.00
N ARG A 571 -0.62 -23.49 10.13
CA ARG A 571 -0.25 -22.86 11.40
C ARG A 571 -1.41 -22.04 11.99
N ALA A 572 -2.25 -21.46 11.13
CA ALA A 572 -3.45 -20.75 11.53
C ALA A 572 -4.49 -20.79 10.42
N ARG A 573 -5.77 -20.69 10.80
CA ARG A 573 -6.90 -20.69 9.87
C ARG A 573 -7.89 -19.61 10.30
N TRP A 574 -8.46 -18.93 9.31
CA TRP A 574 -9.53 -17.96 9.50
C TRP A 574 -10.65 -18.25 8.50
N ASP A 575 -11.84 -18.54 9.00
CA ASP A 575 -13.05 -18.79 8.21
C ASP A 575 -13.68 -17.46 7.77
N VAL A 576 -12.90 -16.69 7.05
CA VAL A 576 -13.24 -15.35 6.56
C VAL A 576 -12.99 -15.32 5.07
N PRO A 577 -14.01 -15.03 4.24
CA PRO A 577 -13.84 -14.97 2.79
C PRO A 577 -12.72 -14.00 2.39
N ALA A 578 -11.87 -14.43 1.46
CA ALA A 578 -10.87 -13.59 0.85
C ALA A 578 -10.55 -14.05 -0.58
N HIS A 579 -10.64 -13.13 -1.52
CA HIS A 579 -10.32 -13.33 -2.93
C HIS A 579 -9.01 -12.68 -3.33
N ARG A 580 -8.51 -11.76 -2.49
CA ARG A 580 -7.21 -11.10 -2.65
C ARG A 580 -6.59 -10.84 -1.28
N LEU A 581 -5.28 -11.01 -1.21
CA LEU A 581 -4.46 -10.70 -0.05
C LEU A 581 -3.66 -9.44 -0.33
N VAL A 582 -3.80 -8.42 0.49
CA VAL A 582 -2.99 -7.19 0.41
C VAL A 582 -2.10 -7.16 1.65
N VAL A 583 -0.85 -7.57 1.48
CA VAL A 583 0.09 -7.70 2.59
C VAL A 583 0.81 -6.37 2.79
N ALA A 584 0.98 -5.98 4.05
CA ALA A 584 1.77 -4.81 4.39
C ALA A 584 3.25 -5.03 4.06
N ASP A 585 3.95 -3.99 3.60
CA ASP A 585 5.37 -4.07 3.19
C ASP A 585 6.27 -4.67 4.29
N HIS A 586 5.94 -4.47 5.57
CA HIS A 586 6.63 -5.05 6.73
C HIS A 586 6.21 -6.49 7.09
N GLY A 587 5.22 -7.06 6.42
CA GLY A 587 4.76 -8.45 6.61
C GLY A 587 4.01 -8.75 7.91
N GLY A 588 3.75 -7.77 8.78
CA GLY A 588 3.10 -7.97 10.08
C GLY A 588 1.57 -7.94 10.05
N THR A 589 0.99 -7.35 9.00
CA THR A 589 -0.46 -7.26 8.80
C THR A 589 -0.83 -7.54 7.34
N ALA A 590 -2.07 -7.98 7.13
CA ALA A 590 -2.64 -8.15 5.80
C ALA A 590 -4.11 -7.69 5.78
N LEU A 591 -4.55 -7.19 4.64
CA LEU A 591 -5.95 -6.92 4.37
C LEU A 591 -6.51 -8.08 3.55
N LEU A 592 -7.59 -8.65 4.06
CA LEU A 592 -8.34 -9.73 3.43
C LEU A 592 -9.47 -9.10 2.64
N VAL A 593 -9.37 -9.13 1.32
CA VAL A 593 -10.34 -8.50 0.41
C VAL A 593 -11.28 -9.56 -0.15
N ALA A 594 -12.53 -9.50 0.24
CA ALA A 594 -13.59 -10.32 -0.31
C ALA A 594 -14.41 -9.51 -1.31
N ARG A 595 -14.37 -9.90 -2.57
CA ARG A 595 -15.14 -9.24 -3.64
C ARG A 595 -16.60 -9.67 -3.60
N ARG A 596 -17.53 -8.73 -3.53
CA ARG A 596 -18.97 -8.94 -3.55
C ARG A 596 -19.64 -8.02 -4.57
N GLY A 597 -19.63 -8.46 -5.84
CA GLY A 597 -20.08 -7.63 -6.94
C GLY A 597 -19.14 -6.43 -7.13
N GLU A 598 -19.69 -5.22 -7.08
CA GLU A 598 -18.93 -3.96 -7.20
C GLU A 598 -18.28 -3.48 -5.89
N VAL A 599 -18.47 -4.23 -4.81
CA VAL A 599 -18.04 -3.84 -3.48
C VAL A 599 -17.01 -4.81 -2.94
N ASN A 600 -15.96 -4.29 -2.32
CA ASN A 600 -14.95 -5.05 -1.62
C ASN A 600 -15.18 -4.97 -0.10
N ASP A 601 -15.50 -6.10 0.54
CA ASP A 601 -15.49 -6.25 2.00
C ASP A 601 -14.06 -6.49 2.45
N ILE A 602 -13.52 -5.61 3.24
CA ILE A 602 -12.11 -5.64 3.64
C ILE A 602 -12.01 -5.85 5.14
N ARG A 603 -11.23 -6.85 5.52
CA ARG A 603 -10.92 -7.17 6.91
C ARG A 603 -9.43 -7.06 7.15
N ARG A 604 -9.05 -6.63 8.32
CA ARG A 604 -7.65 -6.51 8.73
C ARG A 604 -7.25 -7.74 9.54
N LEU A 605 -6.23 -8.44 9.06
CA LEU A 605 -5.56 -9.54 9.74
C LEU A 605 -4.27 -9.02 10.37
N ASP A 606 -4.13 -9.23 11.65
CA ASP A 606 -2.88 -9.04 12.38
C ASP A 606 -2.22 -10.41 12.54
N LEU A 607 -1.07 -10.58 11.89
CA LEU A 607 -0.37 -11.85 11.84
C LEU A 607 0.30 -12.22 13.17
N ALA A 608 0.79 -11.23 13.92
CA ALA A 608 1.42 -11.46 15.21
C ALA A 608 0.42 -11.95 16.28
N THR A 609 -0.79 -11.37 16.28
CA THR A 609 -1.86 -11.76 17.23
C THR A 609 -2.84 -12.77 16.65
N ARG A 610 -2.71 -13.11 15.37
CA ARG A 610 -3.62 -14.00 14.61
C ARG A 610 -5.09 -13.57 14.65
N ARG A 611 -5.36 -12.26 14.84
CA ARG A 611 -6.71 -11.71 14.94
C ARG A 611 -7.16 -11.08 13.63
N VAL A 612 -8.38 -11.41 13.23
CA VAL A 612 -9.07 -10.74 12.13
C VAL A 612 -10.11 -9.78 12.71
N ARG A 613 -10.14 -8.55 12.18
CA ARG A 613 -11.15 -7.54 12.53
C ARG A 613 -11.81 -7.03 11.26
N PRO A 614 -13.12 -6.83 11.24
CA PRO A 614 -13.76 -6.10 10.14
C PRO A 614 -13.18 -4.68 10.11
N TRP A 615 -12.95 -4.17 8.91
CA TRP A 615 -12.49 -2.80 8.76
C TRP A 615 -13.50 -1.97 7.98
N THR A 616 -13.74 -2.29 6.69
CA THR A 616 -14.61 -1.45 5.87
C THR A 616 -15.11 -2.19 4.63
N THR A 617 -16.08 -1.56 3.99
CA THR A 617 -16.59 -1.95 2.67
C THR A 617 -16.34 -0.80 1.71
N LEU A 618 -15.57 -1.04 0.64
CA LEU A 618 -15.19 -0.02 -0.34
C LEU A 618 -15.73 -0.38 -1.73
N ARG A 619 -16.26 0.62 -2.44
CA ARG A 619 -16.42 0.53 -3.88
C ARG A 619 -15.10 0.92 -4.51
N ALA A 620 -14.36 -0.06 -4.99
CA ALA A 620 -13.09 0.17 -5.65
C ALA A 620 -13.02 -0.72 -6.89
N LYS A 621 -12.67 -0.12 -8.03
CA LYS A 621 -12.38 -0.84 -9.27
C LYS A 621 -11.14 -1.71 -9.08
N GLU A 622 -10.12 -1.15 -8.42
CA GLU A 622 -8.86 -1.82 -8.15
C GLU A 622 -8.33 -1.47 -6.76
N VAL A 623 -7.66 -2.44 -6.15
CA VAL A 623 -6.96 -2.30 -4.87
C VAL A 623 -5.52 -2.71 -5.11
N ALA A 624 -4.55 -1.93 -4.64
CA ALA A 624 -3.13 -2.24 -4.79
C ALA A 624 -2.77 -3.61 -4.20
N SER A 625 -1.75 -4.26 -4.75
CA SER A 625 -1.30 -5.59 -4.32
C SER A 625 -0.61 -5.59 -2.96
N SER A 626 -0.11 -4.45 -2.52
CA SER A 626 0.54 -4.25 -1.22
C SER A 626 0.19 -2.88 -0.64
N TYR A 627 0.51 -2.63 0.62
CA TYR A 627 0.37 -1.35 1.29
C TYR A 627 1.46 -1.17 2.36
N ASP A 628 1.65 0.02 2.89
CA ASP A 628 2.71 0.29 3.88
C ASP A 628 2.37 -0.14 5.33
N GLY A 629 1.17 -0.68 5.56
CA GLY A 629 0.64 -1.05 6.88
C GLY A 629 -0.32 -0.02 7.47
N SER A 630 -0.30 1.22 6.96
CA SER A 630 -1.15 2.33 7.42
C SER A 630 -1.97 2.98 6.31
N VAL A 631 -1.51 2.94 5.05
CA VAL A 631 -2.14 3.59 3.90
C VAL A 631 -2.33 2.61 2.75
N LEU A 632 -3.59 2.41 2.36
CA LEU A 632 -3.99 1.58 1.22
C LEU A 632 -4.24 2.45 -0.01
N THR A 633 -3.67 2.06 -1.15
CA THR A 633 -3.97 2.67 -2.45
C THR A 633 -5.14 1.95 -3.11
N VAL A 634 -6.15 2.69 -3.52
CA VAL A 634 -7.33 2.18 -4.24
C VAL A 634 -7.64 3.05 -5.44
N VAL A 635 -8.30 2.45 -6.43
CA VAL A 635 -8.91 3.14 -7.56
C VAL A 635 -10.41 3.01 -7.43
N ASP A 636 -11.11 4.11 -7.35
CA ASP A 636 -12.57 4.17 -7.32
C ASP A 636 -13.13 4.97 -8.52
N GLU A 637 -14.39 5.37 -8.47
CA GLU A 637 -15.03 6.16 -9.53
C GLU A 637 -14.44 7.59 -9.65
N ASP A 638 -13.84 8.08 -8.58
CA ASP A 638 -13.25 9.42 -8.48
C ASP A 638 -11.73 9.43 -8.73
N GLY A 639 -11.12 8.31 -9.10
CA GLY A 639 -9.70 8.19 -9.42
C GLY A 639 -8.88 7.42 -8.38
N ILE A 640 -7.62 7.81 -8.20
CA ILE A 640 -6.69 7.14 -7.27
C ILE A 640 -6.81 7.79 -5.90
N ALA A 641 -7.00 6.98 -4.86
CA ALA A 641 -7.08 7.43 -3.48
C ALA A 641 -6.12 6.68 -2.56
N PHE A 642 -5.55 7.39 -1.61
CA PHE A 642 -4.81 6.85 -0.47
C PHE A 642 -5.71 6.88 0.76
N VAL A 643 -5.98 5.70 1.31
CA VAL A 643 -6.95 5.51 2.39
C VAL A 643 -6.24 5.03 3.64
N ALA A 644 -6.43 5.74 4.75
CA ALA A 644 -5.89 5.34 6.04
C ALA A 644 -6.55 4.04 6.54
N THR A 645 -5.73 3.06 6.94
CA THR A 645 -6.18 1.75 7.41
C THR A 645 -6.21 1.64 8.94
N ASP A 646 -5.67 2.62 9.65
CA ASP A 646 -5.60 2.69 11.12
C ASP A 646 -6.91 3.15 11.77
N ALA A 647 -7.76 3.83 11.02
CA ALA A 647 -9.04 4.32 11.50
C ALA A 647 -10.15 3.27 11.37
N ASP A 648 -11.15 3.30 12.29
CA ASP A 648 -12.33 2.42 12.24
C ASP A 648 -13.19 2.65 10.99
N ARG A 649 -13.06 3.83 10.35
CA ARG A 649 -13.72 4.16 9.09
C ARG A 649 -12.67 4.59 8.06
N PRO A 650 -12.84 4.23 6.78
CA PRO A 650 -11.93 4.64 5.74
C PRO A 650 -11.91 6.17 5.64
N ARG A 651 -10.70 6.73 5.73
CA ARG A 651 -10.44 8.15 5.56
C ARG A 651 -9.48 8.32 4.40
N ALA A 652 -9.92 8.97 3.34
CA ALA A 652 -9.02 9.34 2.26
C ALA A 652 -8.06 10.43 2.76
N LEU A 653 -6.77 10.13 2.73
CA LEU A 653 -5.70 11.07 3.10
C LEU A 653 -5.32 11.95 1.92
N TRP A 654 -5.38 11.39 0.73
CA TRP A 654 -5.06 12.05 -0.52
C TRP A 654 -5.85 11.43 -1.66
N ARG A 655 -6.18 12.23 -2.66
CA ARG A 655 -6.90 11.79 -3.85
C ARG A 655 -6.42 12.59 -5.05
N GLU A 656 -6.14 11.91 -6.15
CA GLU A 656 -5.92 12.54 -7.45
C GLU A 656 -7.26 12.63 -8.16
N LEU A 657 -7.72 13.85 -8.37
CA LEU A 657 -9.00 14.15 -9.02
C LEU A 657 -8.70 14.97 -10.29
N GLU A 658 -8.67 14.33 -11.44
CA GLU A 658 -8.81 14.99 -12.71
C GLU A 658 -10.14 14.55 -13.33
N ARG A 659 -10.99 15.50 -13.72
CA ARG A 659 -12.27 15.20 -14.37
C ARG A 659 -12.02 14.51 -15.70
N ASP A 660 -12.86 13.53 -16.01
CA ASP A 660 -12.90 12.82 -17.28
C ASP A 660 -11.68 11.90 -17.54
N GLN A 661 -10.96 11.48 -16.51
CA GLN A 661 -9.89 10.50 -16.63
C GLN A 661 -10.33 9.14 -16.06
N ASP A 662 -9.91 8.07 -16.74
CA ASP A 662 -10.11 6.70 -16.27
C ASP A 662 -8.77 6.04 -15.96
N VAL A 663 -8.67 5.34 -14.83
CA VAL A 663 -7.49 4.61 -14.42
C VAL A 663 -7.65 3.16 -14.88
N GLU A 664 -6.81 2.73 -15.80
CA GLU A 664 -6.86 1.36 -16.36
C GLU A 664 -6.22 0.34 -15.43
N SER A 665 -5.09 0.68 -14.82
CA SER A 665 -4.36 -0.19 -13.90
C SER A 665 -3.44 0.59 -12.98
N ILE A 666 -3.13 -0.01 -11.82
CA ILE A 666 -2.12 0.50 -10.89
C ILE A 666 -1.11 -0.57 -10.54
N ALA A 667 0.12 -0.16 -10.30
CA ALA A 667 1.18 -1.01 -9.74
C ALA A 667 1.86 -0.29 -8.59
N ARG A 668 1.92 -0.93 -7.42
CA ARG A 668 2.55 -0.38 -6.22
C ARG A 668 3.73 -1.24 -5.78
N GLY A 669 4.82 -0.58 -5.44
CA GLY A 669 5.96 -1.13 -4.70
C GLY A 669 6.25 -0.27 -3.46
N PRO A 670 7.20 -0.67 -2.60
CA PRO A 670 7.50 0.06 -1.37
C PRO A 670 7.92 1.53 -1.57
N GLY A 671 8.56 1.85 -2.70
CA GLY A 671 9.05 3.20 -2.99
C GLY A 671 8.33 3.92 -4.12
N HIS A 672 7.43 3.26 -4.84
CA HIS A 672 6.83 3.82 -6.06
C HIS A 672 5.39 3.35 -6.24
N LEU A 673 4.60 4.22 -6.85
CA LEU A 673 3.29 3.91 -7.41
C LEU A 673 3.29 4.33 -8.89
N ALA A 674 2.77 3.48 -9.74
CA ALA A 674 2.50 3.82 -11.14
C ALA A 674 1.03 3.55 -11.46
N ALA A 675 0.49 4.30 -12.43
CA ALA A 675 -0.85 4.11 -12.97
C ALA A 675 -0.84 4.33 -14.48
N ILE A 676 -1.65 3.57 -15.19
CA ILE A 676 -2.01 3.87 -16.58
C ILE A 676 -3.31 4.65 -16.54
N VAL A 677 -3.25 5.88 -17.03
CA VAL A 677 -4.37 6.82 -17.04
C VAL A 677 -4.78 7.10 -18.48
N ARG A 678 -6.06 6.90 -18.78
CA ARG A 678 -6.68 7.23 -20.06
C ARG A 678 -7.50 8.48 -19.92
N THR A 679 -7.27 9.46 -20.78
CA THR A 679 -8.08 10.67 -20.88
C THR A 679 -8.85 10.62 -22.19
N PRO A 680 -10.18 10.57 -22.16
CA PRO A 680 -11.01 10.58 -23.37
C PRO A 680 -10.76 11.85 -24.20
N GLY A 681 -10.63 11.69 -25.50
CA GLY A 681 -10.49 12.80 -26.42
C GLY A 681 -11.77 13.62 -26.50
N GLY A 682 -11.63 14.95 -26.58
CA GLY A 682 -12.78 15.85 -26.86
C GLY A 682 -13.17 15.84 -28.33
N PHE A 683 -14.22 16.64 -28.69
CA PHE A 683 -14.66 16.80 -30.09
C PHE A 683 -13.45 17.24 -30.97
N ASN A 684 -12.88 16.35 -31.76
CA ASN A 684 -11.68 16.48 -32.59
C ASN A 684 -10.30 16.26 -31.92
N LEU A 685 -10.22 15.69 -30.72
CA LEU A 685 -8.95 15.25 -30.12
C LEU A 685 -8.99 13.74 -29.92
N PRO A 686 -7.94 13.00 -30.28
CA PRO A 686 -7.86 11.58 -29.98
C PRO A 686 -7.76 11.35 -28.45
N ASP A 687 -8.17 10.17 -28.01
CA ASP A 687 -7.90 9.72 -26.64
C ASP A 687 -6.40 9.79 -26.37
N SER A 688 -6.01 10.13 -25.16
CA SER A 688 -4.63 10.04 -24.71
C SER A 688 -4.51 9.01 -23.60
N ARG A 689 -3.36 8.33 -23.59
CA ARG A 689 -3.03 7.31 -22.62
C ARG A 689 -1.63 7.60 -22.09
N GLU A 690 -1.49 7.68 -20.77
CA GLU A 690 -0.24 8.06 -20.11
C GLU A 690 0.07 7.11 -18.95
N VAL A 691 1.37 6.90 -18.70
CA VAL A 691 1.85 6.30 -17.48
C VAL A 691 2.23 7.41 -16.51
N TRP A 692 1.57 7.42 -15.38
CA TRP A 692 1.89 8.33 -14.28
C TRP A 692 2.69 7.60 -13.23
N ARG A 693 3.73 8.27 -12.68
CA ARG A 693 4.58 7.70 -11.64
C ARG A 693 4.74 8.66 -10.47
N TRP A 694 4.52 8.12 -9.27
CA TRP A 694 4.75 8.82 -8.01
C TRP A 694 5.86 8.13 -7.22
N ASP A 695 6.70 8.92 -6.56
CA ASP A 695 7.58 8.42 -5.51
C ASP A 695 6.81 8.34 -4.19
N LEU A 696 6.97 7.24 -3.49
CA LEU A 696 6.43 6.99 -2.16
C LEU A 696 7.56 7.02 -1.13
N PRO A 697 7.27 7.40 0.11
CA PRO A 697 5.95 7.75 0.66
C PRO A 697 5.52 9.21 0.43
N GLU A 698 6.37 10.07 -0.17
CA GLU A 698 6.14 11.51 -0.30
C GLU A 698 4.97 11.86 -1.22
N ILE A 699 4.47 10.92 -2.02
CA ILE A 699 3.41 11.08 -3.03
C ILE A 699 3.77 12.22 -4.01
N VAL A 700 4.98 12.17 -4.53
CA VAL A 700 5.47 13.16 -5.49
C VAL A 700 5.32 12.61 -6.90
N LEU A 701 4.46 13.23 -7.72
CA LEU A 701 4.34 12.90 -9.14
C LEU A 701 5.65 13.25 -9.86
N ARG A 702 6.32 12.25 -10.42
CA ARG A 702 7.63 12.38 -11.08
C ARG A 702 7.53 12.43 -12.59
N ALA A 703 6.62 11.67 -13.16
CA ALA A 703 6.51 11.56 -14.59
C ALA A 703 5.06 11.35 -15.04
N ARG A 704 4.78 11.83 -16.25
CA ARG A 704 3.60 11.53 -17.07
C ARG A 704 4.13 11.24 -18.48
N ASP A 705 4.26 9.97 -18.80
CA ASP A 705 4.86 9.54 -20.05
C ASP A 705 3.78 9.01 -21.01
N PRO A 706 3.71 9.51 -22.25
CA PRO A 706 2.70 9.05 -23.18
C PRO A 706 2.99 7.61 -23.63
N VAL A 707 1.91 6.83 -23.76
CA VAL A 707 1.93 5.48 -24.36
C VAL A 707 0.91 5.39 -25.47
N PRO A 708 1.00 4.40 -26.39
CA PRO A 708 0.05 4.28 -27.49
C PRO A 708 -1.40 4.27 -27.01
N PRO A 709 -2.29 5.12 -27.56
CA PRO A 709 -3.68 5.21 -27.10
C PRO A 709 -4.49 3.96 -27.43
N ASP A 710 -4.21 3.31 -28.57
CA ASP A 710 -4.96 2.16 -29.10
C ASP A 710 -4.19 0.84 -28.97
N GLY A 711 -3.27 0.76 -28.00
CA GLY A 711 -2.44 -0.44 -27.77
C GLY A 711 -3.15 -1.53 -26.95
N PRO A 712 -2.64 -2.76 -27.01
CA PRO A 712 -3.14 -3.85 -26.17
C PRO A 712 -2.97 -3.54 -24.68
N PRO A 713 -3.61 -4.32 -23.76
CA PRO A 713 -3.36 -4.20 -22.32
C PRO A 713 -1.88 -4.29 -22.02
N MET A 714 -1.37 -3.37 -21.22
CA MET A 714 0.04 -3.31 -20.85
C MET A 714 0.26 -3.88 -19.46
N ALA A 715 1.34 -4.64 -19.31
CA ALA A 715 1.88 -4.93 -17.99
C ALA A 715 2.50 -3.65 -17.41
N LEU A 716 2.14 -3.27 -16.17
CA LEU A 716 2.64 -2.07 -15.51
C LEU A 716 3.50 -2.44 -14.32
N LEU A 717 4.72 -1.94 -14.27
CA LEU A 717 5.59 -2.07 -13.10
C LEU A 717 5.49 -0.83 -12.21
N SER A 718 5.77 -0.99 -10.93
CA SER A 718 5.66 0.10 -9.95
C SER A 718 6.62 1.25 -10.19
N ASP A 719 7.72 1.03 -10.93
CA ASP A 719 8.68 2.07 -11.34
C ASP A 719 8.18 2.94 -12.51
N GLY A 720 7.00 2.65 -13.04
CA GLY A 720 6.38 3.36 -14.15
C GLY A 720 6.71 2.79 -15.52
N THR A 721 7.36 1.63 -15.60
CA THR A 721 7.60 0.95 -16.87
C THR A 721 6.32 0.22 -17.29
N ALA A 722 5.73 0.63 -18.41
CA ALA A 722 4.64 -0.08 -19.06
C ALA A 722 5.19 -0.97 -20.19
N LEU A 723 4.74 -2.20 -20.24
CA LEU A 723 5.31 -3.25 -21.10
C LEU A 723 4.22 -3.96 -21.88
N HIS A 724 4.45 -4.24 -23.14
CA HIS A 724 3.66 -5.19 -23.92
C HIS A 724 4.54 -6.02 -24.86
N VAL A 725 4.04 -7.19 -25.24
CA VAL A 725 4.71 -8.07 -26.20
C VAL A 725 4.11 -7.81 -27.57
N GLU A 726 4.94 -7.48 -28.54
CA GLU A 726 4.55 -7.23 -29.93
C GLU A 726 5.33 -8.14 -30.86
N SER A 727 4.68 -8.63 -31.93
CA SER A 727 5.30 -9.36 -32.99
C SER A 727 5.62 -8.39 -34.12
N GLU A 728 6.89 -8.22 -34.50
CA GLU A 728 7.31 -7.24 -35.50
C GLU A 728 6.95 -7.62 -36.93
N ASP A 729 6.73 -8.88 -37.28
CA ASP A 729 6.37 -9.28 -38.64
C ASP A 729 5.53 -10.56 -38.67
N GLY A 730 4.44 -10.58 -39.35
CA GLY A 730 3.38 -11.60 -39.32
C GLY A 730 3.76 -13.05 -39.75
N ILE A 731 5.03 -13.40 -40.00
CA ILE A 731 5.45 -14.76 -40.31
C ILE A 731 6.91 -14.98 -39.86
N GLY A 732 7.11 -15.65 -38.74
CA GLY A 732 8.43 -16.02 -38.20
C GLY A 732 9.14 -14.96 -37.36
N ALA A 733 8.41 -14.12 -36.75
CA ALA A 733 8.84 -12.89 -36.11
C ALA A 733 9.55 -13.08 -34.78
N GLU A 734 10.58 -12.28 -34.55
CA GLU A 734 11.12 -12.04 -33.22
C GLU A 734 10.06 -11.32 -32.37
N LEU A 735 9.66 -11.93 -31.26
CA LEU A 735 8.82 -11.26 -30.27
C LEU A 735 9.67 -10.23 -29.51
N ARG A 736 9.19 -9.00 -29.44
CA ARG A 736 9.86 -7.93 -28.69
C ARG A 736 8.98 -7.41 -27.57
N LEU A 737 9.60 -7.21 -26.42
CA LEU A 737 8.99 -6.57 -25.29
C LEU A 737 9.24 -5.07 -25.38
N HIS A 738 8.22 -4.30 -25.66
CA HIS A 738 8.30 -2.85 -25.72
C HIS A 738 8.08 -2.26 -24.32
N ALA A 739 9.05 -1.44 -23.86
CA ALA A 739 8.97 -0.75 -22.58
C ALA A 739 8.82 0.76 -22.78
N TYR A 740 7.81 1.33 -22.16
CA TYR A 740 7.50 2.76 -22.18
C TYR A 740 7.71 3.36 -20.79
N GLY A 741 7.90 4.66 -20.67
CA GLY A 741 7.86 5.38 -19.39
C GLY A 741 9.21 5.56 -18.69
N THR A 742 10.29 4.94 -19.11
CA THR A 742 11.63 5.04 -18.47
C THR A 742 12.60 6.00 -19.15
N ARG A 743 12.28 6.49 -20.34
CA ARG A 743 13.11 7.42 -21.12
C ARG A 743 12.27 8.44 -21.89
N PRO A 744 12.78 9.68 -22.10
CA PRO A 744 12.02 10.77 -22.71
C PRO A 744 11.63 10.59 -24.18
N THR A 745 12.10 9.56 -24.87
CA THR A 745 11.87 9.38 -26.32
C THR A 745 11.67 7.91 -26.67
N GLY A 746 10.44 7.50 -26.83
CA GLY A 746 10.05 6.25 -27.48
C GLY A 746 10.13 4.98 -26.61
N SER A 747 9.76 3.86 -27.23
CA SER A 747 9.85 2.53 -26.63
C SER A 747 11.29 1.99 -26.69
N THR A 748 11.67 1.25 -25.66
CA THR A 748 12.92 0.46 -25.68
C THR A 748 12.54 -1.00 -25.93
N PRO A 749 12.87 -1.56 -27.11
CA PRO A 749 12.59 -2.96 -27.39
C PRO A 749 13.60 -3.87 -26.68
N TYR A 750 13.12 -4.94 -26.10
CA TYR A 750 13.91 -6.02 -25.53
C TYR A 750 13.54 -7.33 -26.23
N ALA A 751 14.51 -8.09 -26.67
CA ALA A 751 14.27 -9.42 -27.20
C ALA A 751 13.73 -10.32 -26.09
N VAL A 752 12.65 -11.02 -26.37
CA VAL A 752 12.11 -12.07 -25.48
C VAL A 752 12.13 -13.39 -26.25
N PRO A 753 12.16 -14.54 -25.55
CA PRO A 753 12.09 -15.83 -26.23
C PRO A 753 10.89 -15.88 -27.18
N ALA A 754 11.10 -16.39 -28.40
CA ALA A 754 10.10 -16.44 -29.46
C ALA A 754 8.83 -17.25 -29.06
N ASP A 755 8.95 -18.11 -28.03
CA ASP A 755 7.89 -18.94 -27.47
C ASP A 755 7.12 -18.21 -26.33
N THR A 756 7.35 -16.91 -26.10
CA THR A 756 6.65 -16.15 -25.04
C THR A 756 5.19 -15.93 -25.40
N THR A 757 4.28 -16.39 -24.54
CA THR A 757 2.84 -16.28 -24.72
C THR A 757 2.19 -15.23 -23.82
N GLY A 758 2.89 -14.72 -22.82
CA GLY A 758 2.35 -13.74 -21.87
C GLY A 758 3.37 -13.20 -20.87
N LEU A 759 2.89 -12.27 -20.06
CA LEU A 759 3.66 -11.62 -19.00
C LEU A 759 2.94 -11.79 -17.65
N LEU A 760 3.72 -12.03 -16.60
CA LEU A 760 3.26 -11.94 -15.22
C LEU A 760 4.02 -10.83 -14.52
N GLN A 761 3.30 -10.06 -13.70
CA GLN A 761 3.89 -8.94 -12.99
C GLN A 761 3.33 -8.81 -11.57
N ASP A 762 4.14 -8.36 -10.65
CA ASP A 762 3.71 -7.77 -9.37
C ASP A 762 4.80 -6.83 -8.84
N GLY A 763 4.41 -5.65 -8.37
CA GLY A 763 5.36 -4.60 -7.97
C GLY A 763 6.32 -4.22 -9.09
N SER A 764 7.62 -4.39 -8.86
CA SER A 764 8.68 -4.15 -9.85
C SER A 764 9.19 -5.41 -10.55
N THR A 765 8.56 -6.55 -10.32
CA THR A 765 8.99 -7.84 -10.86
C THR A 765 8.18 -8.23 -12.09
N LEU A 766 8.91 -8.66 -13.13
CA LEU A 766 8.37 -9.17 -14.38
C LEU A 766 8.86 -10.61 -14.61
N ALA A 767 7.97 -11.47 -15.06
CA ALA A 767 8.29 -12.81 -15.56
C ALA A 767 7.60 -13.04 -16.89
N THR A 768 8.26 -13.77 -17.80
CA THR A 768 7.67 -14.17 -19.08
C THR A 768 7.03 -15.55 -18.95
N VAL A 769 5.89 -15.74 -19.60
CA VAL A 769 5.18 -17.02 -19.64
C VAL A 769 5.37 -17.64 -21.03
N VAL A 770 5.69 -18.92 -21.01
CA VAL A 770 5.72 -19.76 -22.20
C VAL A 770 4.72 -20.89 -21.95
N ALA A 771 3.68 -20.93 -22.74
CA ALA A 771 2.67 -21.98 -22.65
C ALA A 771 2.66 -22.78 -23.97
N ASP A 772 2.80 -24.09 -23.87
CA ASP A 772 2.54 -25.04 -24.93
C ASP A 772 1.31 -25.92 -24.57
N GLU A 773 0.94 -26.82 -25.46
CA GLU A 773 -0.23 -27.71 -25.26
C GLU A 773 -0.09 -28.59 -24.00
N SER A 774 1.11 -28.80 -23.47
CA SER A 774 1.40 -29.75 -22.40
C SER A 774 1.85 -29.09 -21.09
N ARG A 775 2.31 -27.84 -21.10
CA ARG A 775 2.94 -27.19 -19.94
C ARG A 775 2.90 -25.68 -20.03
N SER A 776 2.91 -25.03 -18.86
CA SER A 776 3.15 -23.59 -18.74
C SER A 776 4.45 -23.37 -17.98
N SER A 777 5.38 -22.65 -18.56
CA SER A 777 6.68 -22.31 -17.93
C SER A 777 6.77 -20.82 -17.66
N VAL A 778 7.14 -20.45 -16.44
CA VAL A 778 7.37 -19.07 -16.01
C VAL A 778 8.88 -18.84 -15.90
N ARG A 779 9.40 -17.87 -16.64
CA ARG A 779 10.83 -17.57 -16.70
C ARG A 779 11.13 -16.23 -16.05
N PHE A 780 12.13 -16.21 -15.18
CA PHE A 780 12.66 -15.01 -14.53
C PHE A 780 14.01 -14.66 -15.14
N ALA A 781 14.16 -13.43 -15.61
CA ALA A 781 15.39 -12.89 -16.14
C ALA A 781 16.01 -11.86 -15.20
N GLU A 782 17.31 -11.60 -15.32
CA GLU A 782 18.01 -10.58 -14.53
C GLU A 782 17.47 -9.16 -14.78
N ARG A 783 17.01 -8.91 -15.98
CA ARG A 783 16.36 -7.71 -16.48
C ARG A 783 15.55 -8.09 -17.72
N PRO A 784 14.60 -7.30 -18.19
CA PRO A 784 13.92 -7.54 -19.45
C PRO A 784 14.94 -7.79 -20.58
N GLY A 785 14.80 -8.89 -21.34
CA GLY A 785 15.76 -9.30 -22.38
C GLY A 785 17.12 -9.81 -21.89
N GLY A 786 17.33 -9.96 -20.58
CA GLY A 786 18.56 -10.48 -20.01
C GLY A 786 18.60 -12.00 -19.87
N ARG A 787 19.70 -12.53 -19.30
CA ARG A 787 19.86 -13.95 -19.04
C ARG A 787 18.78 -14.47 -18.09
N THR A 788 18.09 -15.55 -18.48
CA THR A 788 17.16 -16.27 -17.61
C THR A 788 17.94 -16.96 -16.50
N TRP A 789 17.57 -16.68 -15.25
CA TRP A 789 18.18 -17.32 -14.08
C TRP A 789 17.27 -18.38 -13.42
N ALA A 790 15.94 -18.34 -13.66
CA ALA A 790 15.03 -19.36 -13.18
C ALA A 790 13.94 -19.65 -14.22
N CYS A 791 13.54 -20.92 -14.29
CA CYS A 791 12.44 -21.41 -15.08
C CYS A 791 11.59 -22.33 -14.18
N VAL A 792 10.30 -22.00 -14.01
CA VAL A 792 9.37 -22.78 -13.21
C VAL A 792 8.29 -23.35 -14.12
N THR A 793 8.19 -24.67 -14.19
CA THR A 793 7.26 -25.37 -15.05
C THR A 793 6.05 -25.86 -14.27
N PHE A 794 4.85 -25.54 -14.75
CA PHE A 794 3.56 -26.00 -14.24
C PHE A 794 2.98 -27.07 -15.18
N PRO A 795 2.18 -28.02 -14.63
CA PRO A 795 1.47 -29.00 -15.43
C PRO A 795 0.49 -28.38 -16.43
N GLU A 796 -0.01 -29.22 -17.35
CA GLU A 796 -1.04 -28.85 -18.32
C GLU A 796 -2.28 -28.22 -17.68
N GLY A 797 -2.85 -27.21 -18.33
CA GLY A 797 -4.04 -26.49 -17.88
C GLY A 797 -3.83 -25.56 -16.67
N ALA A 798 -2.61 -25.44 -16.16
CA ALA A 798 -2.30 -24.50 -15.10
C ALA A 798 -2.19 -23.07 -15.63
N SER A 799 -2.83 -22.11 -14.94
CA SER A 799 -2.70 -20.69 -15.19
C SER A 799 -1.94 -20.05 -14.02
N PRO A 800 -0.61 -19.98 -14.09
CA PRO A 800 0.20 -19.44 -12.99
C PRO A 800 -0.06 -17.95 -12.80
N ARG A 801 -0.07 -17.53 -11.54
CA ARG A 801 -0.14 -16.12 -11.09
C ARG A 801 1.08 -15.80 -10.28
N LEU A 802 1.51 -14.54 -10.33
CA LEU A 802 2.68 -14.04 -9.61
C LEU A 802 2.27 -13.08 -8.51
N ARG A 803 2.82 -13.27 -7.32
CA ARG A 803 2.78 -12.32 -6.22
C ARG A 803 4.18 -12.13 -5.66
N VAL A 804 4.53 -10.88 -5.32
CA VAL A 804 5.86 -10.53 -4.82
C VAL A 804 5.73 -9.79 -3.49
N HIS A 805 6.44 -10.29 -2.49
CA HIS A 805 6.51 -9.63 -1.19
C HIS A 805 7.89 -9.87 -0.56
N ALA A 806 8.49 -8.84 0.01
CA ALA A 806 9.79 -8.90 0.71
C ALA A 806 10.91 -9.64 -0.09
N GLY A 807 10.96 -9.45 -1.42
CA GLY A 807 11.93 -10.10 -2.29
C GLY A 807 11.62 -11.57 -2.59
N LEU A 808 10.47 -12.07 -2.21
CA LEU A 808 9.99 -13.43 -2.51
C LEU A 808 8.95 -13.37 -3.62
N ALA A 809 9.16 -14.13 -4.69
CA ALA A 809 8.18 -14.34 -5.74
C ALA A 809 7.39 -15.62 -5.47
N THR A 810 6.09 -15.50 -5.29
CA THR A 810 5.16 -16.60 -5.11
C THR A 810 4.44 -16.85 -6.43
N LEU A 811 4.70 -17.97 -7.06
CA LEU A 811 3.95 -18.47 -8.21
C LEU A 811 2.92 -19.45 -7.69
N HIS A 812 1.66 -19.27 -8.09
CA HIS A 812 0.59 -20.20 -7.71
C HIS A 812 -0.43 -20.34 -8.83
N ASP A 813 -1.14 -21.45 -8.85
CA ASP A 813 -2.27 -21.69 -9.76
C ASP A 813 -3.59 -21.85 -9.00
N GLY A 814 -4.70 -21.86 -9.75
CA GLY A 814 -6.03 -22.07 -9.17
C GLY A 814 -6.25 -23.48 -8.59
N GLN A 815 -5.37 -24.42 -8.89
CA GLN A 815 -5.43 -25.81 -8.43
C GLN A 815 -4.62 -26.07 -7.16
N GLY A 816 -4.11 -25.02 -6.52
CA GLY A 816 -3.45 -25.12 -5.22
C GLY A 816 -1.98 -25.49 -5.25
N ARG A 817 -1.29 -25.38 -6.38
CA ARG A 817 0.16 -25.54 -6.47
C ARG A 817 0.86 -24.23 -6.21
N ILE A 818 1.96 -24.26 -5.48
CA ILE A 818 2.68 -23.07 -5.04
C ILE A 818 4.18 -23.30 -5.14
N VAL A 819 4.87 -22.39 -5.83
CA VAL A 819 6.33 -22.35 -5.89
C VAL A 819 6.79 -20.97 -5.45
N VAL A 820 7.68 -20.90 -4.49
CA VAL A 820 8.26 -19.63 -4.02
C VAL A 820 9.74 -19.57 -4.37
N LEU A 821 10.13 -18.45 -4.97
CA LEU A 821 11.51 -18.14 -5.31
C LEU A 821 11.99 -16.93 -4.51
N ASP A 822 13.24 -16.95 -4.11
CA ASP A 822 13.91 -15.74 -3.63
C ASP A 822 14.55 -15.00 -4.80
N LEU A 823 14.05 -13.80 -5.05
CA LEU A 823 14.54 -12.94 -6.12
C LEU A 823 15.92 -12.35 -5.78
N THR A 824 16.20 -12.12 -4.50
CA THR A 824 17.46 -11.53 -4.05
C THR A 824 18.60 -12.53 -4.13
N HIS A 825 18.35 -13.75 -3.67
CA HIS A 825 19.37 -14.80 -3.64
C HIS A 825 19.32 -15.74 -4.84
N ARG A 826 18.31 -15.59 -5.72
CA ARG A 826 18.08 -16.42 -6.91
C ARG A 826 18.06 -17.91 -6.62
N SER A 827 17.26 -18.28 -5.62
CA SER A 827 17.18 -19.64 -5.11
C SER A 827 15.75 -20.08 -4.88
N PRO A 828 15.46 -21.41 -4.86
CA PRO A 828 14.14 -21.90 -4.49
C PRO A 828 13.92 -21.68 -2.98
N ALA A 829 12.72 -21.25 -2.60
CA ALA A 829 12.34 -21.11 -1.20
C ALA A 829 11.37 -22.19 -0.76
N LEU A 830 10.31 -22.42 -1.53
CA LEU A 830 9.28 -23.43 -1.24
C LEU A 830 8.75 -24.04 -2.56
N ASN A 831 8.35 -25.30 -2.51
CA ASN A 831 7.57 -25.95 -3.55
C ASN A 831 6.57 -26.90 -2.84
N LEU A 832 5.30 -26.55 -2.87
CA LEU A 832 4.27 -27.24 -2.12
C LEU A 832 2.90 -27.13 -2.77
N ARG A 833 1.94 -27.89 -2.24
CA ARG A 833 0.53 -27.84 -2.61
C ARG A 833 -0.34 -27.58 -1.39
N THR A 834 -1.51 -27.02 -1.59
CA THR A 834 -2.48 -26.77 -0.52
C THR A 834 -2.99 -28.09 0.05
N ALA A 835 -3.07 -28.19 1.38
CA ALA A 835 -3.62 -29.33 2.09
C ALA A 835 -4.84 -28.92 2.92
N LEU A 836 -5.70 -29.88 3.22
CA LEU A 836 -6.87 -29.66 4.10
C LEU A 836 -6.46 -29.51 5.56
N ARG A 837 -5.37 -30.15 5.97
CA ARG A 837 -4.84 -30.18 7.34
C ARG A 837 -3.43 -29.61 7.40
#